data_317e2c7a5f0f8d7aad127a2ac37cad3e
#
_entry.id   317e2c7a5f0f8d7aad127a2ac37cad3e
#
_cell.length_a   1.000
_cell.length_b   1.000
_cell.length_c   1.000
_cell.angle_alpha   90.00
_cell.angle_beta   90.00
_cell.angle_gamma   90.00
#
_symmetry.space_group_name_H-M   'P 1'
#
loop_
_entity.id
_entity.type
_entity.pdbx_description
1 polymer ?
#
loop_
_entity_poly.entity_id
_entity_poly.type
_entity_poly.pdbx_seq_one_letter_code
_entity_poly.pdbx_strand_id
1 'polypeptide(L)'
;MEKVKYRYNRWRLALGRLVNLRYINRWIIFCADLFISLCVSLIGVLGLLSIMHVYISGISVLKVGIASFVASILSFLTFKVYHGVIRHSTLRGLWRIGGVAITKSILMFILLHLLRADFNSSIYWVGGITDCMLTIVLLITLRVFVINVYNSVLSQLGKKRKRVLVFGMDEDSVMIATSPNRQVFMQNYSIIGFLTFGSAKKNLRIAELPVYQIEDIDDLLRLIPKNNLDGILFPNIKTVRRERDRLIHYCEQASLKPLVVPDMEEVHEGGMKRSVREIRIEDLLGREEISINLGEIGLLLKDKTILVTGAAGSIGSEICRQLAHFPIKKLICLDAAETPMHDLRLELEEKYKELDFVPIIGDVRNPDRVDYVFRNWHPQVVFHAAAYKHVPLMEENPCEAVRTNVFVPGVIADAAVSYGVEKFVMISTDKAVNPTNIMGCSKRLAEIYVQSLSVAISKGALAGNTKFITTRFGNVLGSNGSVIPRFRDQIAKGGPVTVTHPDIIRYFMTIPEACRLVLEAGTMGKGGEIFIFDMGEPVKIADLAKRMIELSGLQVDKDIEIKYTGLRPGEKLYEELLSNKENTKETPHEKIRVAAVREYAYKDVVEHIDLLAELSLHVHILPMVKEMKSFVPEFKSQNSQFTRLDGVN
;
A
#
# COMPACT_ATOMS: atom_id res chain seq x y z
N MET A 1 51.05 5.69 -11.88
CA MET A 1 49.77 5.79 -11.13
C MET A 1 48.56 5.30 -11.93
N GLU A 2 48.43 5.55 -13.23
CA GLU A 2 47.26 5.10 -14.04
C GLU A 2 47.13 3.57 -14.17
N LYS A 3 48.23 2.82 -14.35
CA LYS A 3 48.20 1.35 -14.44
C LYS A 3 47.74 0.67 -13.15
N VAL A 4 47.99 1.28 -11.99
CA VAL A 4 47.50 0.78 -10.68
C VAL A 4 46.00 1.06 -10.54
N LYS A 5 45.52 2.24 -11.00
CA LYS A 5 44.10 2.63 -11.01
C LYS A 5 43.27 1.76 -11.97
N TYR A 6 43.86 1.41 -13.13
CA TYR A 6 43.24 0.51 -14.13
C TYR A 6 43.12 -0.93 -13.61
N ARG A 7 44.15 -1.47 -12.95
CA ARG A 7 44.12 -2.80 -12.29
C ARG A 7 43.09 -2.80 -11.16
N TYR A 8 43.06 -1.76 -10.31
CA TYR A 8 42.10 -1.62 -9.22
C TYR A 8 40.64 -1.57 -9.73
N ASN A 9 40.37 -0.84 -10.81
CA ASN A 9 39.03 -0.78 -11.41
C ASN A 9 38.61 -2.12 -12.05
N ARG A 10 39.54 -2.85 -12.64
CA ARG A 10 39.27 -4.18 -13.22
C ARG A 10 38.97 -5.23 -12.13
N TRP A 11 39.71 -5.18 -11.03
CA TRP A 11 39.42 -6.00 -9.85
C TRP A 11 38.05 -5.64 -9.21
N ARG A 12 37.70 -4.36 -9.17
CA ARG A 12 36.42 -3.87 -8.67
C ARG A 12 35.25 -4.33 -9.54
N LEU A 13 35.41 -4.35 -10.86
CA LEU A 13 34.41 -4.87 -11.81
C LEU A 13 34.27 -6.40 -11.74
N ALA A 14 35.38 -7.12 -11.53
CA ALA A 14 35.34 -8.57 -11.33
C ALA A 14 34.71 -8.96 -10.01
N LEU A 15 35.01 -8.23 -8.92
CA LEU A 15 34.34 -8.36 -7.60
C LEU A 15 32.86 -8.01 -7.68
N GLY A 16 32.47 -6.97 -8.44
CA GLY A 16 31.07 -6.62 -8.68
C GLY A 16 30.29 -7.70 -9.42
N ARG A 17 30.94 -8.43 -10.35
CA ARG A 17 30.35 -9.60 -11.02
C ARG A 17 30.18 -10.79 -10.07
N LEU A 18 31.14 -11.00 -9.16
CA LEU A 18 31.03 -12.03 -8.10
C LEU A 18 29.95 -11.73 -7.07
N VAL A 19 29.71 -10.46 -6.75
CA VAL A 19 28.64 -10.02 -5.81
C VAL A 19 27.25 -10.08 -6.46
N ASN A 20 27.12 -9.90 -7.79
CA ASN A 20 25.88 -10.11 -8.52
C ASN A 20 25.50 -11.59 -8.70
N LEU A 21 26.40 -12.54 -8.41
CA LEU A 21 26.05 -13.94 -8.27
C LEU A 21 25.23 -14.11 -6.98
N ARG A 22 23.90 -14.14 -7.12
CA ARG A 22 22.93 -14.35 -6.02
C ARG A 22 23.24 -15.59 -5.16
N TYR A 23 24.02 -16.56 -5.66
CA TYR A 23 24.43 -17.80 -4.98
C TYR A 23 25.86 -18.18 -5.40
N ILE A 24 26.77 -18.31 -4.44
CA ILE A 24 28.04 -19.02 -4.67
C ILE A 24 27.68 -20.49 -4.90
N ASN A 25 28.24 -21.09 -5.95
CA ASN A 25 27.99 -22.50 -6.25
C ASN A 25 28.41 -23.35 -5.03
N ARG A 26 27.50 -24.19 -4.58
CA ARG A 26 27.67 -25.08 -3.41
C ARG A 26 28.94 -25.94 -3.48
N TRP A 27 29.37 -26.30 -4.68
CA TRP A 27 30.57 -27.09 -4.91
C TRP A 27 31.86 -26.30 -4.64
N ILE A 28 31.88 -24.99 -4.86
CA ILE A 28 33.04 -24.12 -4.54
C ILE A 28 33.22 -24.08 -3.00
N ILE A 29 32.14 -23.99 -2.25
CA ILE A 29 32.16 -24.02 -0.78
C ILE A 29 32.69 -25.39 -0.31
N PHE A 30 32.17 -26.45 -0.88
CA PHE A 30 32.62 -27.82 -0.58
C PHE A 30 34.12 -28.01 -0.83
N CYS A 31 34.65 -27.58 -1.99
CA CYS A 31 36.07 -27.68 -2.30
C CYS A 31 36.94 -26.84 -1.37
N ALA A 32 36.50 -25.63 -1.00
CA ALA A 32 37.23 -24.77 -0.06
C ALA A 32 37.29 -25.39 1.35
N ASP A 33 36.16 -25.86 1.86
CA ASP A 33 36.08 -26.52 3.16
C ASP A 33 36.95 -27.81 3.18
N LEU A 34 36.91 -28.58 2.09
CA LEU A 34 37.73 -29.80 1.93
C LEU A 34 39.22 -29.48 1.93
N PHE A 35 39.64 -28.46 1.15
CA PHE A 35 41.02 -28.01 1.09
C PHE A 35 41.55 -27.56 2.44
N ILE A 36 40.77 -26.76 3.18
CA ILE A 36 41.14 -26.31 4.52
C ILE A 36 41.26 -27.50 5.47
N SER A 37 40.30 -28.41 5.44
CA SER A 37 40.29 -29.60 6.30
C SER A 37 41.54 -30.47 6.05
N LEU A 38 41.95 -30.61 4.79
CA LEU A 38 43.17 -31.34 4.42
C LEU A 38 44.43 -30.64 4.92
N CYS A 39 44.56 -29.32 4.73
CA CYS A 39 45.65 -28.51 5.21
C CYS A 39 45.80 -28.59 6.74
N VAL A 40 44.69 -28.52 7.45
CA VAL A 40 44.64 -28.63 8.93
C VAL A 40 45.23 -29.96 9.37
N SER A 41 44.81 -31.08 8.78
CA SER A 41 45.31 -32.42 9.15
C SER A 41 46.78 -32.59 8.88
N LEU A 42 47.26 -32.11 7.69
CA LEU A 42 48.68 -32.21 7.37
C LEU A 42 49.54 -31.34 8.26
N ILE A 43 49.18 -30.09 8.47
CA ILE A 43 49.94 -29.14 9.31
C ILE A 43 49.90 -29.60 10.79
N GLY A 44 48.69 -30.04 11.27
CA GLY A 44 48.53 -30.51 12.63
C GLY A 44 49.41 -31.73 12.95
N VAL A 45 49.42 -32.73 12.05
CA VAL A 45 50.24 -33.91 12.23
C VAL A 45 51.73 -33.57 12.09
N LEU A 46 52.14 -32.81 11.10
CA LEU A 46 53.54 -32.41 10.93
C LEU A 46 54.05 -31.58 12.12
N GLY A 47 53.24 -30.65 12.62
CA GLY A 47 53.55 -29.84 13.80
C GLY A 47 53.72 -30.68 15.05
N LEU A 48 52.79 -31.62 15.27
CA LEU A 48 52.81 -32.50 16.43
C LEU A 48 54.03 -33.43 16.44
N LEU A 49 54.38 -33.97 15.28
CA LEU A 49 55.55 -34.85 15.12
C LEU A 49 56.86 -34.07 15.25
N SER A 50 56.90 -32.82 14.80
CA SER A 50 58.03 -31.92 15.03
C SER A 50 58.25 -31.65 16.54
N ILE A 51 57.16 -31.42 17.29
CA ILE A 51 57.21 -31.18 18.73
C ILE A 51 57.64 -32.44 19.49
N MET A 52 57.22 -33.62 19.02
CA MET A 52 57.55 -34.90 19.68
C MET A 52 58.87 -35.48 19.22
N HIS A 53 59.62 -34.82 18.36
CA HIS A 53 60.89 -35.24 17.76
C HIS A 53 60.85 -36.65 17.16
N VAL A 54 59.72 -37.04 16.55
CA VAL A 54 59.55 -38.34 15.87
C VAL A 54 59.86 -38.19 14.38
N TYR A 55 60.77 -39.05 13.86
CA TYR A 55 61.10 -39.10 12.45
C TYR A 55 59.97 -39.71 11.62
N ILE A 56 59.61 -39.06 10.50
CA ILE A 56 58.48 -39.48 9.68
C ILE A 56 58.98 -39.95 8.32
N SER A 57 58.47 -41.11 7.91
CA SER A 57 58.62 -41.53 6.52
C SER A 57 57.63 -40.77 5.62
N GLY A 58 58.00 -40.43 4.39
CA GLY A 58 57.09 -39.79 3.42
C GLY A 58 55.83 -40.61 3.15
N ILE A 59 55.90 -41.93 3.34
CA ILE A 59 54.76 -42.86 3.22
C ILE A 59 53.73 -42.62 4.34
N SER A 60 54.16 -42.33 5.58
CA SER A 60 53.25 -42.03 6.69
C SER A 60 52.52 -40.70 6.49
N VAL A 61 53.17 -39.68 5.92
CA VAL A 61 52.50 -38.40 5.57
C VAL A 61 51.47 -38.63 4.47
N LEU A 62 51.75 -39.44 3.47
CA LEU A 62 50.81 -39.81 2.40
C LEU A 62 49.59 -40.53 2.99
N LYS A 63 49.78 -41.50 3.92
CA LYS A 63 48.68 -42.20 4.60
C LYS A 63 47.75 -41.22 5.36
N VAL A 64 48.30 -40.23 6.05
CA VAL A 64 47.54 -39.19 6.75
C VAL A 64 46.76 -38.34 5.74
N GLY A 65 47.37 -37.93 4.64
CA GLY A 65 46.68 -37.18 3.57
C GLY A 65 45.49 -37.92 2.98
N ILE A 66 45.67 -39.21 2.66
CA ILE A 66 44.60 -40.05 2.10
C ILE A 66 43.48 -40.26 3.12
N ALA A 67 43.84 -40.59 4.36
CA ALA A 67 42.86 -40.79 5.46
C ALA A 67 42.04 -39.51 5.71
N SER A 68 42.71 -38.34 5.80
CA SER A 68 42.05 -37.07 5.99
C SER A 68 41.15 -36.70 4.81
N PHE A 69 41.57 -36.94 3.59
CA PHE A 69 40.78 -36.66 2.37
C PHE A 69 39.48 -37.47 2.36
N VAL A 70 39.59 -38.78 2.54
CA VAL A 70 38.43 -39.67 2.56
C VAL A 70 37.50 -39.37 3.73
N ALA A 71 38.03 -39.20 4.96
CA ALA A 71 37.27 -38.85 6.14
C ALA A 71 36.54 -37.52 6.01
N SER A 72 37.18 -36.50 5.41
CA SER A 72 36.58 -35.20 5.15
C SER A 72 35.41 -35.29 4.16
N ILE A 73 35.61 -35.96 3.03
CA ILE A 73 34.53 -36.12 2.03
C ILE A 73 33.31 -36.81 2.66
N LEU A 74 33.49 -37.90 3.37
CA LEU A 74 32.40 -38.65 4.01
C LEU A 74 31.66 -37.77 5.04
N SER A 75 32.42 -37.07 5.90
CA SER A 75 31.83 -36.20 6.92
C SER A 75 31.07 -35.02 6.34
N PHE A 76 31.63 -34.34 5.31
CA PHE A 76 30.93 -33.22 4.65
C PHE A 76 29.66 -33.66 3.90
N LEU A 77 29.68 -34.84 3.28
CA LEU A 77 28.48 -35.38 2.62
C LEU A 77 27.38 -35.76 3.63
N THR A 78 27.76 -36.35 4.78
CA THR A 78 26.83 -36.77 5.83
C THR A 78 26.09 -35.58 6.45
N PHE A 79 26.82 -34.54 6.85
CA PHE A 79 26.24 -33.36 7.50
C PHE A 79 25.74 -32.28 6.52
N LYS A 80 25.95 -32.46 5.21
CA LYS A 80 25.51 -31.55 4.14
C LYS A 80 25.82 -30.07 4.41
N VAL A 81 26.98 -29.76 4.97
CA VAL A 81 27.38 -28.40 5.39
C VAL A 81 27.46 -27.43 4.19
N TYR A 82 27.68 -27.95 2.99
CA TYR A 82 27.69 -27.22 1.73
C TYR A 82 26.29 -26.81 1.21
N HIS A 83 25.20 -27.28 1.82
CA HIS A 83 23.82 -26.91 1.44
C HIS A 83 23.34 -25.59 2.08
N GLY A 84 24.08 -25.02 3.01
CA GLY A 84 23.71 -23.76 3.67
C GLY A 84 24.13 -22.53 2.88
N VAL A 85 23.27 -21.49 2.82
CA VAL A 85 23.68 -20.16 2.38
C VAL A 85 24.60 -19.60 3.48
N ILE A 86 25.89 -19.38 3.18
CA ILE A 86 26.89 -18.89 4.14
C ILE A 86 26.42 -17.62 4.85
N ARG A 87 25.61 -16.81 4.19
CA ARG A 87 25.07 -15.53 4.65
C ARG A 87 24.16 -15.65 5.89
N HIS A 88 23.56 -16.80 6.15
CA HIS A 88 22.59 -17.02 7.25
C HIS A 88 23.03 -18.17 8.16
N SER A 89 24.30 -18.15 8.61
CA SER A 89 24.80 -19.13 9.58
C SER A 89 24.07 -18.95 10.91
N THR A 90 23.10 -19.83 11.16
CA THR A 90 22.40 -19.93 12.45
C THR A 90 23.19 -20.82 13.41
N LEU A 91 22.86 -20.82 14.72
CA LEU A 91 23.39 -21.75 15.71
C LEU A 91 23.38 -23.21 15.21
N ARG A 92 22.36 -23.61 14.43
CA ARG A 92 22.30 -24.94 13.78
C ARG A 92 23.45 -25.19 12.79
N GLY A 93 23.99 -24.14 12.14
CA GLY A 93 25.14 -24.24 11.26
C GLY A 93 26.44 -24.56 12.02
N LEU A 94 26.61 -23.97 13.20
CA LEU A 94 27.77 -24.24 14.07
C LEU A 94 27.75 -25.67 14.59
N TRP A 95 26.62 -26.20 15.01
CA TRP A 95 26.50 -27.61 15.44
C TRP A 95 26.85 -28.59 14.30
N ARG A 96 26.49 -28.29 13.04
CA ARG A 96 26.88 -29.12 11.88
C ARG A 96 28.41 -29.14 11.67
N ILE A 97 29.09 -28.00 11.85
CA ILE A 97 30.55 -27.90 11.72
C ILE A 97 31.21 -28.74 12.84
N GLY A 98 30.72 -28.63 14.04
CA GLY A 98 31.18 -29.49 15.16
C GLY A 98 31.00 -30.98 14.86
N GLY A 99 29.82 -31.37 14.36
CA GLY A 99 29.54 -32.75 13.95
C GLY A 99 30.49 -33.25 12.86
N VAL A 100 30.79 -32.43 11.85
CA VAL A 100 31.76 -32.77 10.80
C VAL A 100 33.14 -33.00 11.38
N ALA A 101 33.65 -32.12 12.24
CA ALA A 101 34.98 -32.23 12.78
C ALA A 101 35.14 -33.48 13.64
N ILE A 102 34.15 -33.77 14.49
CA ILE A 102 34.16 -34.99 15.34
C ILE A 102 34.13 -36.25 14.47
N THR A 103 33.19 -36.32 13.53
CA THR A 103 33.03 -37.49 12.63
C THR A 103 34.27 -37.71 11.76
N LYS A 104 34.86 -36.62 11.23
CA LYS A 104 36.10 -36.65 10.46
C LYS A 104 37.23 -37.25 11.31
N SER A 105 37.41 -36.78 12.54
CA SER A 105 38.51 -37.25 13.41
C SER A 105 38.34 -38.73 13.78
N ILE A 106 37.12 -39.17 14.03
CA ILE A 106 36.81 -40.60 14.28
C ILE A 106 37.12 -41.45 13.03
N LEU A 107 36.65 -41.02 11.86
CA LEU A 107 36.88 -41.74 10.62
C LEU A 107 38.39 -41.76 10.25
N MET A 108 39.05 -40.64 10.47
CA MET A 108 40.52 -40.56 10.25
C MET A 108 41.27 -41.51 11.14
N PHE A 109 40.89 -41.61 12.42
CA PHE A 109 41.48 -42.57 13.36
C PHE A 109 41.28 -44.02 12.87
N ILE A 110 40.09 -44.41 12.45
CA ILE A 110 39.78 -45.73 11.92
C ILE A 110 40.60 -46.02 10.63
N LEU A 111 40.64 -45.05 9.71
CA LEU A 111 41.35 -45.21 8.44
C LEU A 111 42.88 -45.33 8.63
N LEU A 112 43.45 -44.56 9.52
CA LEU A 112 44.88 -44.65 9.83
C LEU A 112 45.22 -46.00 10.44
N HIS A 113 44.37 -46.57 11.29
CA HIS A 113 44.54 -47.90 11.85
C HIS A 113 44.43 -48.99 10.76
N LEU A 114 43.47 -48.88 9.84
CA LEU A 114 43.33 -49.77 8.69
C LEU A 114 44.52 -49.71 7.71
N LEU A 115 45.07 -48.52 7.52
CA LEU A 115 46.26 -48.31 6.65
C LEU A 115 47.56 -48.72 7.31
N ARG A 116 47.51 -49.30 8.55
CA ARG A 116 48.68 -49.71 9.35
C ARG A 116 49.75 -48.60 9.38
N ALA A 117 49.31 -47.40 9.76
CA ALA A 117 50.26 -46.30 9.94
C ALA A 117 51.05 -46.53 11.25
N ASP A 118 52.36 -46.47 11.19
CA ASP A 118 53.28 -46.77 12.32
C ASP A 118 53.38 -45.53 13.25
N PHE A 119 52.33 -45.27 13.99
CA PHE A 119 52.31 -44.21 15.00
C PHE A 119 52.05 -44.80 16.40
N ASN A 120 52.68 -44.22 17.44
CA ASN A 120 52.41 -44.56 18.83
C ASN A 120 50.94 -44.17 19.21
N SER A 121 50.34 -44.95 20.11
CA SER A 121 48.96 -44.73 20.60
C SER A 121 48.70 -43.26 21.05
N SER A 122 49.68 -42.65 21.70
CA SER A 122 49.60 -41.24 22.14
C SER A 122 49.48 -40.26 20.98
N ILE A 123 50.15 -40.52 19.87
CA ILE A 123 50.12 -39.68 18.65
C ILE A 123 48.73 -39.73 18.01
N TYR A 124 48.11 -40.90 17.98
CA TYR A 124 46.74 -41.03 17.45
C TYR A 124 45.72 -40.19 18.22
N TRP A 125 45.76 -40.27 19.57
CA TRP A 125 44.80 -39.52 20.40
C TRP A 125 45.05 -38.02 20.39
N VAL A 126 46.26 -37.59 20.61
CA VAL A 126 46.64 -36.17 20.64
C VAL A 126 46.42 -35.58 19.25
N GLY A 127 46.81 -36.29 18.14
CA GLY A 127 46.62 -35.85 16.78
C GLY A 127 45.15 -35.73 16.40
N GLY A 128 44.29 -36.68 16.81
CA GLY A 128 42.87 -36.64 16.55
C GLY A 128 42.16 -35.47 17.24
N ILE A 129 42.49 -35.22 18.51
CA ILE A 129 41.93 -34.09 19.28
C ILE A 129 42.39 -32.75 18.68
N THR A 130 43.67 -32.63 18.35
CA THR A 130 44.25 -31.43 17.76
C THR A 130 43.63 -31.14 16.37
N ASP A 131 43.47 -32.16 15.51
CA ASP A 131 42.83 -32.05 14.21
C ASP A 131 41.35 -31.61 14.34
N CYS A 132 40.62 -32.18 15.30
CA CYS A 132 39.23 -31.81 15.58
C CYS A 132 39.11 -30.33 15.97
N MET A 133 39.89 -29.90 16.96
CA MET A 133 39.87 -28.51 17.44
C MET A 133 40.28 -27.50 16.37
N LEU A 134 41.38 -27.76 15.65
CA LEU A 134 41.83 -26.87 14.57
C LEU A 134 40.84 -26.81 13.39
N THR A 135 40.21 -27.93 13.04
CA THR A 135 39.18 -27.97 11.99
C THR A 135 37.98 -27.10 12.38
N ILE A 136 37.48 -27.19 13.61
CA ILE A 136 36.37 -26.38 14.12
C ILE A 136 36.75 -24.89 14.06
N VAL A 137 37.89 -24.51 14.62
CA VAL A 137 38.31 -23.10 14.69
C VAL A 137 38.49 -22.51 13.31
N LEU A 138 39.20 -23.19 12.39
CA LEU A 138 39.47 -22.66 11.05
C LEU A 138 38.21 -22.59 10.20
N LEU A 139 37.33 -23.58 10.20
CA LEU A 139 36.09 -23.54 9.45
C LEU A 139 35.15 -22.42 9.94
N ILE A 140 35.05 -22.21 11.27
CA ILE A 140 34.26 -21.11 11.82
C ILE A 140 34.88 -19.76 11.45
N THR A 141 36.18 -19.58 11.63
CA THR A 141 36.92 -18.35 11.32
C THR A 141 36.77 -17.99 9.84
N LEU A 142 36.91 -18.98 8.94
CA LEU A 142 36.68 -18.75 7.51
C LEU A 142 35.26 -18.24 7.22
N ARG A 143 34.26 -18.86 7.84
CA ARG A 143 32.86 -18.43 7.64
C ARG A 143 32.62 -17.03 8.14
N VAL A 144 33.12 -16.68 9.30
CA VAL A 144 33.04 -15.31 9.85
C VAL A 144 33.78 -14.32 8.93
N PHE A 145 34.97 -14.69 8.45
CA PHE A 145 35.75 -13.87 7.52
C PHE A 145 34.99 -13.63 6.21
N VAL A 146 34.45 -14.67 5.57
CA VAL A 146 33.68 -14.56 4.33
C VAL A 146 32.44 -13.68 4.53
N ILE A 147 31.71 -13.82 5.64
CA ILE A 147 30.57 -12.99 5.98
C ILE A 147 30.97 -11.52 6.12
N ASN A 148 32.07 -11.24 6.84
CA ASN A 148 32.56 -9.89 7.05
C ASN A 148 33.04 -9.23 5.75
N VAL A 149 33.79 -9.94 4.92
CA VAL A 149 34.23 -9.45 3.61
C VAL A 149 33.03 -9.18 2.70
N TYR A 150 32.09 -10.11 2.64
CA TYR A 150 30.86 -9.93 1.85
C TYR A 150 30.06 -8.69 2.31
N ASN A 151 29.84 -8.53 3.62
CA ASN A 151 29.15 -7.38 4.17
C ASN A 151 29.91 -6.06 3.92
N SER A 152 31.23 -6.07 4.02
CA SER A 152 32.09 -4.90 3.73
C SER A 152 32.05 -4.51 2.26
N VAL A 153 32.10 -5.48 1.35
CA VAL A 153 32.01 -5.23 -0.10
C VAL A 153 30.61 -4.73 -0.49
N LEU A 154 29.55 -5.30 0.08
CA LEU A 154 28.19 -4.81 -0.14
C LEU A 154 27.98 -3.37 0.36
N SER A 155 28.57 -3.03 1.52
CA SER A 155 28.48 -1.66 2.06
C SER A 155 29.21 -0.63 1.18
N GLN A 156 30.24 -1.03 0.44
CA GLN A 156 31.00 -0.16 -0.45
C GLN A 156 30.44 -0.06 -1.87
N LEU A 157 29.74 -1.08 -2.36
CA LEU A 157 29.14 -1.14 -3.71
C LEU A 157 27.69 -0.66 -3.75
N GLY A 158 27.01 -0.54 -2.60
CA GLY A 158 25.65 -0.04 -2.49
C GLY A 158 25.58 1.48 -2.65
N LYS A 159 24.56 2.00 -3.36
CA LYS A 159 24.15 3.42 -3.28
C LYS A 159 24.18 3.85 -1.81
N LYS A 160 24.73 5.05 -1.51
CA LYS A 160 24.73 5.63 -0.16
C LYS A 160 23.36 5.42 0.48
N ARG A 161 23.26 4.52 1.45
CA ARG A 161 21.99 4.29 2.17
C ARG A 161 21.68 5.52 3.01
N LYS A 162 20.45 6.01 2.94
CA LYS A 162 19.98 7.12 3.78
C LYS A 162 19.96 6.69 5.25
N ARG A 163 20.52 7.53 6.12
CA ARG A 163 20.65 7.24 7.56
C ARG A 163 19.41 7.72 8.29
N VAL A 164 18.77 6.83 9.03
CA VAL A 164 17.50 7.11 9.71
C VAL A 164 17.53 6.69 11.18
N LEU A 165 16.81 7.42 12.02
CA LEU A 165 16.51 7.04 13.41
C LEU A 165 15.10 6.46 13.45
N VAL A 166 14.88 5.42 14.25
CA VAL A 166 13.55 4.87 14.51
C VAL A 166 12.94 5.61 15.70
N PHE A 167 11.74 6.14 15.53
CA PHE A 167 11.04 6.82 16.60
C PHE A 167 10.34 5.83 17.53
N GLY A 168 10.51 6.02 18.84
CA GLY A 168 9.92 5.18 19.88
C GLY A 168 10.89 4.10 20.40
N MET A 169 10.50 3.51 21.53
CA MET A 169 11.20 2.37 22.19
C MET A 169 10.22 1.23 22.46
N ASP A 170 9.04 1.28 21.85
CA ASP A 170 8.02 0.24 21.94
C ASP A 170 8.43 -1.02 21.18
N GLU A 171 7.65 -2.08 21.36
CA GLU A 171 7.93 -3.38 20.79
C GLU A 171 8.01 -3.34 19.25
N ASP A 172 7.13 -2.55 18.59
CA ASP A 172 7.12 -2.36 17.14
C ASP A 172 8.42 -1.71 16.65
N SER A 173 8.88 -0.66 17.34
CA SER A 173 10.12 0.06 17.00
C SER A 173 11.35 -0.84 17.11
N VAL A 174 11.41 -1.64 18.19
CA VAL A 174 12.50 -2.59 18.43
C VAL A 174 12.46 -3.72 17.40
N MET A 175 11.28 -4.25 17.08
CA MET A 175 11.12 -5.30 16.07
C MET A 175 11.59 -4.85 14.69
N ILE A 176 11.27 -3.63 14.27
CA ILE A 176 11.74 -3.07 12.99
C ILE A 176 13.27 -2.97 12.96
N ALA A 177 13.89 -2.55 14.07
CA ALA A 177 15.33 -2.40 14.15
C ALA A 177 16.10 -3.72 14.22
N THR A 178 15.50 -4.79 14.75
CA THR A 178 16.15 -6.10 15.02
C THR A 178 15.75 -7.21 14.06
N SER A 179 14.69 -7.00 13.24
CA SER A 179 14.17 -8.03 12.33
C SER A 179 15.24 -8.63 11.40
N PRO A 180 15.32 -9.96 11.27
CA PRO A 180 16.23 -10.63 10.33
C PRO A 180 15.99 -10.23 8.86
N ASN A 181 14.76 -9.89 8.51
CA ASN A 181 14.36 -9.45 7.15
C ASN A 181 14.55 -7.94 6.92
N ARG A 182 15.16 -7.22 7.86
CA ARG A 182 15.44 -5.77 7.78
C ARG A 182 16.06 -5.35 6.44
N GLN A 183 16.94 -6.15 5.87
CA GLN A 183 17.61 -5.82 4.61
C GLN A 183 16.67 -5.82 3.40
N VAL A 184 15.55 -6.52 3.44
CA VAL A 184 14.61 -6.63 2.32
C VAL A 184 13.72 -5.38 2.23
N PHE A 185 13.20 -4.88 3.34
CA PHE A 185 12.32 -3.70 3.35
C PHE A 185 13.07 -2.38 3.57
N MET A 186 14.35 -2.43 4.02
CA MET A 186 15.22 -1.27 4.26
C MET A 186 16.30 -1.11 3.17
N GLN A 187 16.04 -1.49 1.92
CA GLN A 187 17.04 -1.52 0.83
C GLN A 187 17.82 -0.22 0.68
N ASN A 188 17.15 0.93 0.85
CA ASN A 188 17.72 2.27 0.67
C ASN A 188 18.05 2.98 1.97
N TYR A 189 17.77 2.40 3.14
CA TYR A 189 17.87 3.04 4.45
C TYR A 189 18.77 2.24 5.41
N SER A 190 19.43 2.95 6.33
CA SER A 190 20.26 2.38 7.39
C SER A 190 19.83 2.97 8.73
N ILE A 191 19.29 2.13 9.62
CA ILE A 191 18.95 2.54 10.99
C ILE A 191 20.24 2.73 11.77
N ILE A 192 20.42 3.92 12.35
CA ILE A 192 21.60 4.30 13.11
C ILE A 192 21.34 4.39 14.63
N GLY A 193 20.08 4.35 15.03
CA GLY A 193 19.67 4.43 16.43
C GLY A 193 18.17 4.61 16.59
N PHE A 194 17.76 4.84 17.82
CA PHE A 194 16.39 5.18 18.21
C PHE A 194 16.30 6.65 18.59
N LEU A 195 15.13 7.27 18.42
CA LEU A 195 14.79 8.61 18.82
C LEU A 195 13.58 8.58 19.76
N THR A 196 13.63 9.31 20.86
CA THR A 196 12.49 9.46 21.78
C THR A 196 12.48 10.82 22.43
N PHE A 197 11.33 11.23 22.95
CA PHE A 197 11.24 12.43 23.78
C PHE A 197 11.64 12.11 25.22
N GLY A 198 12.31 13.05 25.88
CA GLY A 198 12.69 13.00 27.28
C GLY A 198 14.06 13.57 27.57
N SER A 199 14.38 13.77 28.85
CA SER A 199 15.68 14.25 29.29
C SER A 199 16.78 13.20 29.08
N ALA A 200 17.91 13.62 28.56
CA ALA A 200 19.00 12.77 28.13
C ALA A 200 19.57 11.89 29.27
N LYS A 201 19.21 10.62 29.30
CA LYS A 201 19.95 9.59 30.05
C LYS A 201 21.17 9.17 29.24
N LYS A 202 22.37 9.45 29.77
CA LYS A 202 23.63 9.12 29.09
C LYS A 202 23.75 7.62 28.82
N ASN A 203 24.07 7.28 27.55
CA ASN A 203 24.44 5.94 27.07
C ASN A 203 23.36 4.83 27.08
N LEU A 204 22.08 5.16 26.90
CA LEU A 204 21.07 4.13 26.69
C LEU A 204 21.27 3.46 25.31
N ARG A 205 21.26 2.12 25.28
CA ARG A 205 21.33 1.32 24.06
C ARG A 205 20.24 0.27 24.05
N ILE A 206 19.61 0.06 22.90
CA ILE A 206 18.64 -0.99 22.65
C ILE A 206 19.13 -1.78 21.44
N ALA A 207 19.25 -3.10 21.56
CA ALA A 207 19.76 -3.96 20.47
C ALA A 207 21.08 -3.45 19.86
N GLU A 208 22.03 -3.04 20.71
CA GLU A 208 23.33 -2.45 20.35
C GLU A 208 23.27 -1.07 19.69
N LEU A 209 22.09 -0.55 19.35
CA LEU A 209 21.89 0.76 18.77
C LEU A 209 21.73 1.84 19.85
N PRO A 210 22.32 3.03 19.68
CA PRO A 210 22.16 4.14 20.62
C PRO A 210 20.74 4.70 20.61
N VAL A 211 20.28 5.16 21.78
CA VAL A 211 19.02 5.89 21.93
C VAL A 211 19.33 7.37 22.11
N TYR A 212 18.82 8.20 21.21
CA TYR A 212 18.88 9.65 21.25
C TYR A 212 17.61 10.19 21.88
N GLN A 213 17.76 11.08 22.84
CA GLN A 213 16.65 11.76 23.50
C GLN A 213 16.67 13.23 23.13
N ILE A 214 15.50 13.77 22.82
CA ILE A 214 15.29 15.18 22.46
C ILE A 214 14.16 15.76 23.32
N GLU A 215 14.28 17.01 23.70
CA GLU A 215 13.21 17.76 24.36
C GLU A 215 12.54 18.73 23.38
N ASP A 216 13.33 19.31 22.50
CA ASP A 216 12.90 20.30 21.53
C ASP A 216 13.52 20.09 20.13
N ILE A 217 13.23 21.03 19.23
CA ILE A 217 13.74 21.03 17.86
C ILE A 217 15.26 21.28 17.81
N ASP A 218 15.81 22.10 18.72
CA ASP A 218 17.23 22.43 18.71
C ASP A 218 18.09 21.22 18.98
N ASP A 219 17.63 20.32 19.84
CA ASP A 219 18.28 19.03 20.08
C ASP A 219 18.30 18.18 18.81
N LEU A 220 17.19 18.13 18.08
CA LEU A 220 17.11 17.43 16.80
C LEU A 220 18.07 18.05 15.77
N LEU A 221 18.11 19.36 15.65
CA LEU A 221 19.00 20.08 14.72
C LEU A 221 20.49 19.80 15.03
N ARG A 222 20.86 19.63 16.31
CA ARG A 222 22.23 19.23 16.70
C ARG A 222 22.57 17.78 16.33
N LEU A 223 21.58 16.88 16.27
CA LEU A 223 21.79 15.48 15.90
C LEU A 223 22.04 15.28 14.41
N ILE A 224 21.50 16.15 13.55
CA ILE A 224 21.57 16.01 12.08
C ILE A 224 23.01 15.99 11.56
N PRO A 225 23.84 17.05 11.76
CA PRO A 225 25.20 17.07 11.23
C PRO A 225 26.10 16.02 11.89
N LYS A 226 25.91 15.74 13.19
CA LYS A 226 26.70 14.78 13.95
C LYS A 226 26.53 13.36 13.43
N ASN A 227 25.36 13.01 12.93
CA ASN A 227 25.01 11.65 12.51
C ASN A 227 24.80 11.51 11.00
N ASN A 228 24.89 12.60 10.21
CA ASN A 228 24.47 12.63 8.80
C ASN A 228 23.06 12.02 8.64
N LEU A 229 22.10 12.58 9.37
CA LEU A 229 20.74 12.07 9.44
C LEU A 229 19.94 12.53 8.23
N ASP A 230 19.32 11.59 7.50
CA ASP A 230 18.49 11.85 6.32
C ASP A 230 16.99 11.82 6.63
N GLY A 231 16.58 11.17 7.73
CA GLY A 231 15.15 11.07 8.07
C GLY A 231 14.86 10.35 9.38
N ILE A 232 13.58 10.37 9.76
CA ILE A 232 13.04 9.68 10.93
C ILE A 232 12.03 8.64 10.46
N LEU A 233 12.18 7.42 10.95
CA LEU A 233 11.32 6.28 10.61
C LEU A 233 10.33 6.02 11.74
N PHE A 234 9.04 6.15 11.44
CA PHE A 234 7.95 5.82 12.34
C PHE A 234 7.57 4.34 12.20
N PRO A 235 7.32 3.62 13.30
CA PRO A 235 7.06 2.18 13.27
C PRO A 235 5.72 1.83 12.60
N ASN A 236 4.71 2.69 12.72
CA ASN A 236 3.37 2.48 12.16
C ASN A 236 2.65 3.82 11.96
N ILE A 237 1.51 3.79 11.25
CA ILE A 237 0.71 4.99 10.95
C ILE A 237 0.08 5.59 12.23
N LYS A 238 -0.23 4.78 13.25
CA LYS A 238 -0.79 5.28 14.52
C LYS A 238 0.20 6.21 15.21
N THR A 239 1.47 5.84 15.23
CA THR A 239 2.55 6.69 15.78
C THR A 239 2.74 7.98 14.96
N VAL A 240 2.66 7.91 13.62
CA VAL A 240 2.69 9.09 12.74
C VAL A 240 1.59 10.09 13.14
N ARG A 241 0.37 9.62 13.32
CA ARG A 241 -0.79 10.44 13.69
C ARG A 241 -0.63 11.09 15.07
N ARG A 242 -0.15 10.32 16.05
CA ARG A 242 0.10 10.82 17.41
C ARG A 242 1.14 11.93 17.45
N GLU A 243 2.17 11.83 16.63
CA GLU A 243 3.27 12.78 16.58
C GLU A 243 3.11 13.85 15.47
N ARG A 244 1.92 13.95 14.89
CA ARG A 244 1.59 14.82 13.75
C ARG A 244 1.97 16.29 13.99
N ASP A 245 1.63 16.81 15.14
CA ASP A 245 1.78 18.24 15.46
C ASP A 245 3.08 18.55 16.20
N ARG A 246 3.92 17.54 16.50
CA ARG A 246 5.18 17.70 17.21
C ARG A 246 6.37 17.20 16.38
N LEU A 247 6.62 15.90 16.32
CA LEU A 247 7.82 15.37 15.67
C LEU A 247 7.78 15.49 14.15
N ILE A 248 6.61 15.33 13.53
CA ILE A 248 6.47 15.56 12.08
C ILE A 248 6.81 17.00 11.74
N HIS A 249 6.28 17.96 12.51
CA HIS A 249 6.60 19.38 12.35
C HIS A 249 8.10 19.67 12.55
N TYR A 250 8.76 19.00 13.52
CA TYR A 250 10.22 19.10 13.67
C TYR A 250 10.97 18.54 12.45
N CYS A 251 10.50 17.43 11.86
CA CYS A 251 11.08 16.90 10.63
C CYS A 251 10.98 17.91 9.48
N GLU A 252 9.81 18.55 9.33
CA GLU A 252 9.55 19.56 8.31
C GLU A 252 10.50 20.76 8.45
N GLN A 253 10.60 21.35 9.65
CA GLN A 253 11.50 22.46 9.93
C GLN A 253 12.98 22.10 9.74
N ALA A 254 13.35 20.87 10.05
CA ALA A 254 14.73 20.37 9.94
C ALA A 254 15.06 19.80 8.55
N SER A 255 14.15 19.84 7.59
CA SER A 255 14.29 19.24 6.24
C SER A 255 14.64 17.74 6.28
N LEU A 256 14.20 17.04 7.32
CA LEU A 256 14.34 15.60 7.47
C LEU A 256 13.15 14.89 6.82
N LYS A 257 13.38 13.74 6.18
CA LYS A 257 12.31 12.95 5.59
C LYS A 257 11.58 12.12 6.66
N PRO A 258 10.29 12.41 6.93
CA PRO A 258 9.48 11.54 7.75
C PRO A 258 9.09 10.28 6.94
N LEU A 259 9.41 9.11 7.48
CA LEU A 259 9.24 7.80 6.85
C LEU A 259 8.34 6.93 7.71
N VAL A 260 7.59 6.03 7.10
CA VAL A 260 6.75 5.08 7.82
C VAL A 260 6.92 3.66 7.27
N VAL A 261 6.81 2.68 8.19
CA VAL A 261 6.61 1.28 7.82
C VAL A 261 5.09 1.06 7.80
N PRO A 262 4.46 0.91 6.62
CA PRO A 262 3.03 0.65 6.54
C PRO A 262 2.70 -0.72 7.16
N ASP A 263 1.45 -0.87 7.61
CA ASP A 263 0.92 -2.17 8.01
C ASP A 263 0.99 -3.15 6.84
N MET A 264 0.98 -4.45 7.14
CA MET A 264 1.19 -5.49 6.13
C MET A 264 0.15 -5.40 5.02
N GLU A 265 0.56 -5.08 3.80
CA GLU A 265 -0.23 -5.41 2.61
C GLU A 265 -0.01 -6.90 2.32
N GLU A 266 -1.09 -7.69 2.28
CA GLU A 266 -1.06 -9.08 1.84
C GLU A 266 -0.72 -9.11 0.34
N VAL A 267 0.52 -9.45 0.03
CA VAL A 267 0.91 -9.79 -1.34
C VAL A 267 0.66 -11.28 -1.52
N HIS A 268 -0.35 -11.62 -2.33
CA HIS A 268 -0.57 -12.99 -2.79
C HIS A 268 0.65 -13.48 -3.56
N GLU A 269 1.33 -14.41 -3.01
CA GLU A 269 2.37 -15.38 -3.36
C GLU A 269 3.46 -15.42 -2.28
N GLY A 270 3.11 -15.94 -1.09
CA GLY A 270 4.09 -16.47 -0.11
C GLY A 270 5.15 -15.52 0.45
N GLY A 271 4.99 -14.21 0.31
CA GLY A 271 5.97 -13.24 0.81
C GLY A 271 5.37 -11.91 1.19
N MET A 272 5.26 -11.64 2.49
CA MET A 272 4.95 -10.32 3.04
C MET A 272 6.03 -9.31 2.64
N LYS A 273 5.73 -8.37 1.77
CA LYS A 273 6.61 -7.24 1.45
C LYS A 273 6.20 -6.02 2.25
N ARG A 274 6.94 -5.70 3.31
CA ARG A 274 6.94 -4.37 3.92
C ARG A 274 7.98 -3.51 3.20
N SER A 275 7.62 -2.36 2.65
CA SER A 275 8.57 -1.38 2.13
C SER A 275 8.43 -0.06 2.87
N VAL A 276 9.54 0.49 3.36
CA VAL A 276 9.56 1.84 3.95
C VAL A 276 9.23 2.86 2.88
N ARG A 277 8.29 3.76 3.15
CA ARG A 277 7.91 4.87 2.27
C ARG A 277 7.91 6.21 3.01
N GLU A 278 7.96 7.29 2.27
CA GLU A 278 7.73 8.63 2.82
C GLU A 278 6.27 8.76 3.27
N ILE A 279 6.04 9.49 4.36
CA ILE A 279 4.70 9.80 4.88
C ILE A 279 3.97 10.63 3.83
N ARG A 280 2.72 10.26 3.58
CA ARG A 280 1.82 10.99 2.71
C ARG A 280 0.88 11.85 3.52
N ILE A 281 0.33 12.89 2.91
CA ILE A 281 -0.63 13.77 3.57
C ILE A 281 -1.87 13.01 4.07
N GLU A 282 -2.24 11.95 3.35
CA GLU A 282 -3.35 11.07 3.73
C GLU A 282 -3.12 10.38 5.07
N ASP A 283 -1.87 10.05 5.41
CA ASP A 283 -1.50 9.43 6.70
C ASP A 283 -1.69 10.41 7.88
N LEU A 284 -1.58 11.72 7.63
CA LEU A 284 -1.70 12.77 8.63
C LEU A 284 -3.16 13.22 8.89
N LEU A 285 -4.07 12.96 7.99
CA LEU A 285 -5.46 13.40 8.09
C LEU A 285 -6.30 12.62 9.11
N GLY A 286 -5.68 11.75 9.89
CA GLY A 286 -6.14 11.34 11.22
C GLY A 286 -7.36 10.42 11.27
N ARG A 287 -7.73 9.72 10.19
CA ARG A 287 -8.86 8.76 10.24
C ARG A 287 -8.44 7.38 10.69
N GLU A 288 -9.19 6.82 11.65
CA GLU A 288 -9.05 5.42 12.05
C GLU A 288 -9.55 4.51 10.93
N GLU A 289 -8.94 3.34 10.78
CA GLU A 289 -9.46 2.33 9.88
C GLU A 289 -10.86 1.89 10.32
N ILE A 290 -11.80 1.92 9.37
CA ILE A 290 -13.18 1.50 9.62
C ILE A 290 -13.24 -0.02 9.58
N SER A 291 -13.76 -0.61 10.65
CA SER A 291 -14.11 -2.03 10.66
C SER A 291 -15.47 -2.22 9.98
N ILE A 292 -15.54 -3.17 9.05
CA ILE A 292 -16.77 -3.59 8.38
C ILE A 292 -17.06 -5.05 8.71
N ASN A 293 -18.32 -5.45 8.58
CA ASN A 293 -18.71 -6.84 8.79
C ASN A 293 -18.41 -7.71 7.57
N LEU A 294 -17.12 -8.11 7.42
CA LEU A 294 -16.67 -8.94 6.31
C LEU A 294 -17.48 -10.24 6.15
N GLY A 295 -17.98 -10.81 7.25
CA GLY A 295 -18.78 -12.03 7.24
C GLY A 295 -20.14 -11.84 6.56
N GLU A 296 -20.88 -10.80 6.91
CA GLU A 296 -22.17 -10.48 6.31
C GLU A 296 -22.04 -10.06 4.86
N ILE A 297 -21.03 -9.24 4.53
CA ILE A 297 -20.73 -8.87 3.14
C ILE A 297 -20.41 -10.12 2.32
N GLY A 298 -19.55 -11.00 2.85
CA GLY A 298 -19.17 -12.24 2.19
C GLY A 298 -20.37 -13.16 1.92
N LEU A 299 -21.30 -13.28 2.86
CA LEU A 299 -22.54 -14.06 2.70
C LEU A 299 -23.45 -13.48 1.60
N LEU A 300 -23.61 -12.14 1.58
CA LEU A 300 -24.41 -11.48 0.54
C LEU A 300 -23.83 -11.68 -0.86
N LEU A 301 -22.51 -11.59 -1.00
CA LEU A 301 -21.83 -11.59 -2.29
C LEU A 301 -21.46 -12.98 -2.78
N LYS A 302 -21.57 -14.00 -1.92
CA LYS A 302 -21.20 -15.38 -2.25
C LYS A 302 -21.95 -15.88 -3.49
N ASP A 303 -21.18 -16.42 -4.43
CA ASP A 303 -21.68 -17.04 -5.68
C ASP A 303 -22.51 -16.06 -6.56
N LYS A 304 -22.40 -14.73 -6.36
CA LYS A 304 -23.10 -13.71 -7.14
C LYS A 304 -22.29 -13.19 -8.30
N THR A 305 -22.99 -12.87 -9.39
CA THR A 305 -22.47 -12.08 -10.50
C THR A 305 -22.69 -10.59 -10.18
N ILE A 306 -21.62 -9.81 -10.17
CA ILE A 306 -21.64 -8.41 -9.74
C ILE A 306 -21.21 -7.51 -10.90
N LEU A 307 -21.99 -6.45 -11.16
CA LEU A 307 -21.67 -5.42 -12.12
C LEU A 307 -21.19 -4.16 -11.41
N VAL A 308 -20.04 -3.64 -11.81
CA VAL A 308 -19.56 -2.31 -11.42
C VAL A 308 -19.51 -1.42 -12.64
N THR A 309 -20.29 -0.33 -12.66
CA THR A 309 -20.23 0.69 -13.72
C THR A 309 -19.34 1.84 -13.27
N GLY A 310 -18.61 2.46 -14.21
CA GLY A 310 -17.55 3.39 -13.84
C GLY A 310 -16.36 2.66 -13.18
N ALA A 311 -16.15 1.40 -13.56
CA ALA A 311 -15.23 0.48 -12.93
C ALA A 311 -13.76 0.93 -13.01
N ALA A 312 -13.41 1.72 -14.03
CA ALA A 312 -12.06 2.26 -14.20
C ALA A 312 -11.83 3.61 -13.47
N GLY A 313 -12.89 4.18 -12.85
CA GLY A 313 -12.81 5.38 -12.01
C GLY A 313 -12.20 5.08 -10.64
N SER A 314 -11.87 6.15 -9.88
CA SER A 314 -11.23 6.01 -8.55
C SER A 314 -12.06 5.20 -7.55
N ILE A 315 -13.39 5.35 -7.53
CA ILE A 315 -14.29 4.58 -6.64
C ILE A 315 -14.57 3.21 -7.22
N GLY A 316 -14.93 3.13 -8.52
CA GLY A 316 -15.28 1.86 -9.16
C GLY A 316 -14.13 0.85 -9.14
N SER A 317 -12.89 1.28 -9.43
CA SER A 317 -11.73 0.39 -9.39
C SER A 317 -11.42 -0.13 -7.99
N GLU A 318 -11.62 0.69 -6.97
CA GLU A 318 -11.44 0.25 -5.59
C GLU A 318 -12.55 -0.71 -5.14
N ILE A 319 -13.81 -0.47 -5.54
CA ILE A 319 -14.90 -1.44 -5.34
C ILE A 319 -14.53 -2.78 -5.99
N CYS A 320 -14.02 -2.77 -7.23
CA CYS A 320 -13.56 -3.99 -7.91
C CYS A 320 -12.46 -4.71 -7.12
N ARG A 321 -11.44 -3.98 -6.59
CA ARG A 321 -10.37 -4.54 -5.76
C ARG A 321 -10.92 -5.18 -4.49
N GLN A 322 -11.84 -4.50 -3.79
CA GLN A 322 -12.43 -5.02 -2.56
C GLN A 322 -13.32 -6.24 -2.83
N LEU A 323 -14.12 -6.21 -3.90
CA LEU A 323 -14.93 -7.36 -4.31
C LEU A 323 -14.10 -8.59 -4.65
N ALA A 324 -12.89 -8.40 -5.19
CA ALA A 324 -11.98 -9.49 -5.53
C ALA A 324 -11.51 -10.32 -4.31
N HIS A 325 -11.71 -9.84 -3.07
CA HIS A 325 -11.40 -10.58 -1.85
C HIS A 325 -12.58 -11.46 -1.38
N PHE A 326 -13.75 -11.35 -1.99
CA PHE A 326 -14.93 -12.12 -1.59
C PHE A 326 -15.17 -13.30 -2.57
N PRO A 327 -15.83 -14.38 -2.12
CA PRO A 327 -16.11 -15.55 -2.96
C PRO A 327 -17.28 -15.29 -3.93
N ILE A 328 -17.10 -14.32 -4.81
CA ILE A 328 -18.07 -13.96 -5.85
C ILE A 328 -17.98 -14.93 -7.02
N LYS A 329 -19.09 -15.11 -7.76
CA LYS A 329 -19.10 -15.95 -8.96
C LYS A 329 -18.39 -15.28 -10.13
N LYS A 330 -18.70 -14.00 -10.38
CA LYS A 330 -18.15 -13.24 -11.51
C LYS A 330 -18.20 -11.74 -11.25
N LEU A 331 -17.15 -11.01 -11.64
CA LEU A 331 -17.08 -9.57 -11.59
C LEU A 331 -17.14 -8.98 -13.02
N ILE A 332 -18.10 -8.09 -13.27
CA ILE A 332 -18.26 -7.39 -14.54
C ILE A 332 -17.83 -5.95 -14.34
N CYS A 333 -16.76 -5.52 -15.02
CA CYS A 333 -16.21 -4.19 -14.96
C CYS A 333 -16.60 -3.42 -16.22
N LEU A 334 -17.54 -2.47 -16.11
CA LEU A 334 -18.03 -1.67 -17.24
C LEU A 334 -17.56 -0.22 -17.13
N ASP A 335 -16.85 0.27 -18.13
CA ASP A 335 -16.42 1.68 -18.23
C ASP A 335 -16.24 2.09 -19.70
N ALA A 336 -16.36 3.38 -19.97
CA ALA A 336 -16.09 3.95 -21.30
C ALA A 336 -14.58 4.25 -21.51
N ALA A 337 -13.80 4.36 -20.43
CA ALA A 337 -12.39 4.73 -20.47
C ALA A 337 -11.49 3.51 -20.70
N GLU A 338 -10.98 3.35 -21.93
CA GLU A 338 -10.21 2.17 -22.35
C GLU A 338 -8.90 2.03 -21.55
N THR A 339 -8.04 3.04 -21.54
CA THR A 339 -6.72 2.96 -20.90
C THR A 339 -6.78 2.67 -19.40
N PRO A 340 -7.59 3.37 -18.58
CA PRO A 340 -7.74 3.02 -17.17
C PRO A 340 -8.35 1.63 -16.95
N MET A 341 -9.20 1.15 -17.86
CA MET A 341 -9.74 -0.21 -17.80
C MET A 341 -8.66 -1.26 -18.08
N HIS A 342 -7.75 -0.97 -19.00
CA HIS A 342 -6.59 -1.83 -19.27
C HIS A 342 -5.69 -1.94 -18.06
N ASP A 343 -5.40 -0.81 -17.37
CA ASP A 343 -4.60 -0.80 -16.15
C ASP A 343 -5.27 -1.63 -15.03
N LEU A 344 -6.57 -1.46 -14.83
CA LEU A 344 -7.35 -2.25 -13.87
C LEU A 344 -7.31 -3.75 -14.22
N ARG A 345 -7.46 -4.09 -15.49
CA ARG A 345 -7.39 -5.47 -15.97
C ARG A 345 -6.05 -6.11 -15.61
N LEU A 346 -4.93 -5.46 -15.96
CA LEU A 346 -3.59 -5.97 -15.64
C LEU A 346 -3.40 -6.17 -14.14
N GLU A 347 -3.88 -5.22 -13.34
CA GLU A 347 -3.81 -5.32 -11.88
C GLU A 347 -4.60 -6.52 -11.33
N LEU A 348 -5.83 -6.72 -11.81
CA LEU A 348 -6.68 -7.84 -11.36
C LEU A 348 -6.11 -9.20 -11.80
N GLU A 349 -5.60 -9.31 -13.03
CA GLU A 349 -4.95 -10.53 -13.54
C GLU A 349 -3.68 -10.89 -12.74
N GLU A 350 -2.90 -9.89 -12.33
CA GLU A 350 -1.66 -10.10 -11.57
C GLU A 350 -1.94 -10.51 -10.11
N LYS A 351 -2.88 -9.82 -9.44
CA LYS A 351 -3.11 -9.97 -8.00
C LYS A 351 -4.12 -11.04 -7.63
N TYR A 352 -5.12 -11.31 -8.48
CA TYR A 352 -6.28 -12.15 -8.16
C TYR A 352 -6.49 -13.25 -9.21
N LYS A 353 -5.60 -14.22 -9.24
CA LYS A 353 -5.54 -15.29 -10.27
C LYS A 353 -6.79 -16.16 -10.35
N GLU A 354 -7.55 -16.28 -9.28
CA GLU A 354 -8.77 -17.11 -9.20
C GLU A 354 -10.05 -16.32 -9.49
N LEU A 355 -9.94 -14.99 -9.66
CA LEU A 355 -11.10 -14.13 -9.93
C LEU A 355 -11.59 -14.31 -11.37
N ASP A 356 -12.82 -14.75 -11.53
CA ASP A 356 -13.52 -14.71 -12.83
C ASP A 356 -14.07 -13.29 -13.05
N PHE A 357 -13.45 -12.52 -13.95
CA PHE A 357 -13.90 -11.18 -14.25
C PHE A 357 -13.90 -10.86 -15.75
N VAL A 358 -14.77 -9.94 -16.13
CA VAL A 358 -14.97 -9.51 -17.53
C VAL A 358 -14.84 -7.99 -17.63
N PRO A 359 -13.75 -7.46 -18.20
CA PRO A 359 -13.65 -6.04 -18.53
C PRO A 359 -14.46 -5.73 -19.79
N ILE A 360 -15.33 -4.74 -19.69
CA ILE A 360 -16.20 -4.30 -20.80
C ILE A 360 -15.96 -2.82 -21.06
N ILE A 361 -15.55 -2.49 -22.29
CA ILE A 361 -15.53 -1.12 -22.76
C ILE A 361 -16.91 -0.78 -23.30
N GLY A 362 -17.58 0.21 -22.71
CA GLY A 362 -18.91 0.61 -23.14
C GLY A 362 -19.38 1.89 -22.48
N ASP A 363 -20.10 2.68 -23.24
CA ASP A 363 -20.76 3.90 -22.76
C ASP A 363 -22.12 3.53 -22.16
N VAL A 364 -22.28 3.76 -20.86
CA VAL A 364 -23.53 3.51 -20.13
C VAL A 364 -24.68 4.46 -20.55
N ARG A 365 -24.41 5.49 -21.34
CA ARG A 365 -25.43 6.36 -21.96
C ARG A 365 -26.13 5.71 -23.15
N ASN A 366 -25.61 4.59 -23.63
CA ASN A 366 -26.23 3.79 -24.69
C ASN A 366 -27.09 2.67 -24.09
N PRO A 367 -28.42 2.74 -24.15
CA PRO A 367 -29.32 1.72 -23.60
C PRO A 367 -29.10 0.32 -24.19
N ASP A 368 -28.80 0.20 -25.48
CA ASP A 368 -28.55 -1.08 -26.13
C ASP A 368 -27.29 -1.75 -25.58
N ARG A 369 -26.27 -0.94 -25.21
CA ARG A 369 -25.06 -1.45 -24.59
C ARG A 369 -25.32 -1.93 -23.17
N VAL A 370 -26.13 -1.22 -22.41
CA VAL A 370 -26.58 -1.61 -21.08
C VAL A 370 -27.39 -2.90 -21.17
N ASP A 371 -28.39 -2.96 -22.05
CA ASP A 371 -29.22 -4.16 -22.29
C ASP A 371 -28.35 -5.37 -22.64
N TYR A 372 -27.39 -5.20 -23.56
CA TYR A 372 -26.44 -6.24 -23.93
C TYR A 372 -25.70 -6.79 -22.71
N VAL A 373 -25.24 -5.93 -21.78
CA VAL A 373 -24.53 -6.34 -20.57
C VAL A 373 -25.45 -7.12 -19.65
N PHE A 374 -26.64 -6.63 -19.35
CA PHE A 374 -27.56 -7.30 -18.45
C PHE A 374 -28.04 -8.65 -19.00
N ARG A 375 -28.36 -8.71 -20.29
CA ARG A 375 -28.81 -9.93 -20.96
C ARG A 375 -27.76 -11.04 -21.02
N ASN A 376 -26.48 -10.70 -21.19
CA ASN A 376 -25.44 -11.72 -21.33
C ASN A 376 -24.87 -12.20 -19.99
N TRP A 377 -24.86 -11.37 -18.96
CA TRP A 377 -24.21 -11.72 -17.70
C TRP A 377 -25.16 -11.83 -16.50
N HIS A 378 -26.41 -11.39 -16.60
CA HIS A 378 -27.44 -11.47 -15.55
C HIS A 378 -26.90 -11.07 -14.16
N PRO A 379 -26.41 -9.82 -13.95
CA PRO A 379 -25.88 -9.40 -12.67
C PRO A 379 -26.96 -9.44 -11.58
N GLN A 380 -26.61 -9.97 -10.41
CA GLN A 380 -27.50 -10.02 -9.25
C GLN A 380 -27.29 -8.81 -8.33
N VAL A 381 -26.09 -8.23 -8.36
CA VAL A 381 -25.77 -7.00 -7.60
C VAL A 381 -25.12 -5.99 -8.56
N VAL A 382 -25.54 -4.73 -8.47
CA VAL A 382 -24.99 -3.64 -9.27
C VAL A 382 -24.46 -2.54 -8.35
N PHE A 383 -23.20 -2.16 -8.56
CA PHE A 383 -22.61 -0.95 -7.99
C PHE A 383 -22.46 0.09 -9.11
N HIS A 384 -23.26 1.16 -9.01
CA HIS A 384 -23.27 2.22 -10.02
C HIS A 384 -22.40 3.40 -9.57
N ALA A 385 -21.15 3.46 -10.07
CA ALA A 385 -20.19 4.53 -9.80
C ALA A 385 -19.89 5.42 -11.02
N ALA A 386 -20.49 5.16 -12.18
CA ALA A 386 -20.33 5.98 -13.37
C ALA A 386 -21.03 7.34 -13.19
N ALA A 387 -20.26 8.44 -13.24
CA ALA A 387 -20.77 9.80 -13.14
C ALA A 387 -19.72 10.83 -13.54
N TYR A 388 -20.14 12.02 -13.98
CA TYR A 388 -19.30 13.20 -14.05
C TYR A 388 -19.33 13.95 -12.71
N LYS A 389 -18.16 14.33 -12.19
CA LYS A 389 -18.00 14.87 -10.81
C LYS A 389 -17.43 16.29 -10.74
N HIS A 390 -16.79 16.79 -11.81
CA HIS A 390 -16.10 18.07 -11.80
C HIS A 390 -17.08 19.23 -11.94
N VAL A 391 -17.34 19.94 -10.83
CA VAL A 391 -18.32 21.02 -10.75
C VAL A 391 -18.10 22.08 -11.83
N PRO A 392 -16.90 22.69 -12.05
CA PRO A 392 -16.74 23.71 -13.07
C PRO A 392 -17.07 23.22 -14.49
N LEU A 393 -16.63 21.99 -14.83
CA LEU A 393 -16.92 21.41 -16.16
C LEU A 393 -18.41 21.17 -16.36
N MET A 394 -19.14 20.78 -15.31
CA MET A 394 -20.59 20.55 -15.41
C MET A 394 -21.38 21.88 -15.46
N GLU A 395 -20.87 22.95 -14.84
CA GLU A 395 -21.43 24.30 -15.03
C GLU A 395 -21.29 24.81 -16.48
N GLU A 396 -20.16 24.46 -17.11
CA GLU A 396 -19.91 24.77 -18.52
C GLU A 396 -20.66 23.83 -19.50
N ASN A 397 -20.96 22.59 -19.06
CA ASN A 397 -21.58 21.55 -19.89
C ASN A 397 -22.79 20.90 -19.21
N PRO A 398 -23.86 21.65 -18.91
CA PRO A 398 -24.97 21.15 -18.09
C PRO A 398 -25.75 20.02 -18.76
N CYS A 399 -25.86 19.99 -20.10
CA CYS A 399 -26.52 18.89 -20.83
C CYS A 399 -25.78 17.56 -20.62
N GLU A 400 -24.45 17.57 -20.60
CA GLU A 400 -23.66 16.37 -20.33
C GLU A 400 -23.82 15.87 -18.87
N ALA A 401 -23.99 16.79 -17.90
CA ALA A 401 -24.30 16.44 -16.52
C ALA A 401 -25.65 15.72 -16.42
N VAL A 402 -26.70 16.22 -17.10
CA VAL A 402 -28.02 15.58 -17.12
C VAL A 402 -27.95 14.23 -17.81
N ARG A 403 -27.37 14.14 -18.99
CA ARG A 403 -27.27 12.88 -19.76
C ARG A 403 -26.52 11.78 -18.97
N THR A 404 -25.46 12.15 -18.26
CA THR A 404 -24.62 11.16 -17.57
C THR A 404 -25.10 10.91 -16.14
N ASN A 405 -25.44 11.95 -15.37
CA ASN A 405 -25.73 11.80 -13.95
C ASN A 405 -27.22 11.59 -13.65
N VAL A 406 -28.13 11.91 -14.60
CA VAL A 406 -29.60 11.76 -14.40
C VAL A 406 -30.13 10.61 -15.25
N PHE A 407 -29.94 10.67 -16.57
CA PHE A 407 -30.46 9.67 -17.48
C PHE A 407 -29.84 8.28 -17.28
N VAL A 408 -28.52 8.20 -17.14
CA VAL A 408 -27.82 6.91 -17.00
C VAL A 408 -28.27 6.11 -15.77
N PRO A 409 -28.34 6.70 -14.54
CA PRO A 409 -28.88 5.98 -13.39
C PRO A 409 -30.27 5.42 -13.63
N GLY A 410 -31.13 6.15 -14.36
CA GLY A 410 -32.45 5.69 -14.78
C GLY A 410 -32.37 4.46 -15.66
N VAL A 411 -31.61 4.52 -16.76
CA VAL A 411 -31.44 3.40 -17.70
C VAL A 411 -30.93 2.14 -17.01
N ILE A 412 -29.93 2.29 -16.11
CA ILE A 412 -29.36 1.13 -15.41
C ILE A 412 -30.32 0.61 -14.33
N ALA A 413 -31.06 1.49 -13.65
CA ALA A 413 -32.06 1.09 -12.65
C ALA A 413 -33.23 0.34 -13.30
N ASP A 414 -33.72 0.80 -14.45
CA ASP A 414 -34.78 0.13 -15.21
C ASP A 414 -34.33 -1.23 -15.75
N ALA A 415 -33.11 -1.30 -16.26
CA ALA A 415 -32.51 -2.59 -16.63
C ALA A 415 -32.37 -3.52 -15.41
N ALA A 416 -31.99 -2.97 -14.25
CA ALA A 416 -31.89 -3.77 -13.01
C ALA A 416 -33.23 -4.39 -12.61
N VAL A 417 -34.34 -3.62 -12.74
CA VAL A 417 -35.70 -4.16 -12.50
C VAL A 417 -36.06 -5.21 -13.55
N SER A 418 -35.85 -4.92 -14.82
CA SER A 418 -36.24 -5.78 -15.95
C SER A 418 -35.52 -7.13 -15.94
N TYR A 419 -34.25 -7.15 -15.51
CA TYR A 419 -33.42 -8.35 -15.43
C TYR A 419 -33.37 -8.99 -14.02
N GLY A 420 -34.18 -8.51 -13.06
CA GLY A 420 -34.32 -9.12 -11.74
C GLY A 420 -33.10 -8.99 -10.85
N VAL A 421 -32.38 -7.89 -10.92
CA VAL A 421 -31.26 -7.57 -10.02
C VAL A 421 -31.76 -7.54 -8.58
N GLU A 422 -31.06 -8.19 -7.66
CA GLU A 422 -31.44 -8.23 -6.26
C GLU A 422 -31.16 -6.92 -5.55
N LYS A 423 -29.97 -6.34 -5.76
CA LYS A 423 -29.55 -5.09 -5.14
C LYS A 423 -28.86 -4.15 -6.15
N PHE A 424 -29.25 -2.89 -6.09
CA PHE A 424 -28.67 -1.80 -6.86
C PHE A 424 -28.14 -0.74 -5.90
N VAL A 425 -26.84 -0.50 -5.89
CA VAL A 425 -26.17 0.47 -5.02
C VAL A 425 -25.66 1.63 -5.85
N MET A 426 -26.25 2.81 -5.65
CA MET A 426 -25.88 4.04 -6.35
C MET A 426 -24.91 4.89 -5.51
N ILE A 427 -23.83 5.32 -6.12
CA ILE A 427 -22.88 6.26 -5.50
C ILE A 427 -23.39 7.68 -5.71
N SER A 428 -23.57 8.43 -4.63
CA SER A 428 -23.93 9.86 -4.62
C SER A 428 -22.91 10.68 -3.84
N THR A 429 -23.23 11.95 -3.57
CA THR A 429 -22.31 12.92 -2.99
C THR A 429 -23.00 13.86 -2.00
N ASP A 430 -22.22 14.48 -1.11
CA ASP A 430 -22.60 15.61 -0.26
C ASP A 430 -23.17 16.80 -1.05
N LYS A 431 -22.72 16.99 -2.30
CA LYS A 431 -23.14 18.10 -3.18
C LYS A 431 -24.58 17.97 -3.70
N ALA A 432 -25.20 16.80 -3.53
CA ALA A 432 -26.63 16.60 -3.80
C ALA A 432 -27.52 17.18 -2.68
N VAL A 433 -26.94 17.58 -1.56
CA VAL A 433 -27.64 18.24 -0.43
C VAL A 433 -27.66 19.75 -0.67
N ASN A 434 -28.86 20.37 -0.69
CA ASN A 434 -29.01 21.80 -1.02
C ASN A 434 -28.10 22.23 -2.18
N PRO A 435 -28.28 21.67 -3.38
CA PRO A 435 -27.31 21.82 -4.46
C PRO A 435 -27.15 23.28 -4.86
N THR A 436 -25.90 23.70 -5.08
CA THR A 436 -25.53 25.06 -5.52
C THR A 436 -24.98 25.09 -6.94
N ASN A 437 -24.97 23.93 -7.58
CA ASN A 437 -24.38 23.73 -8.90
C ASN A 437 -25.11 22.62 -9.67
N ILE A 438 -24.90 22.61 -10.99
CA ILE A 438 -25.49 21.65 -11.93
C ILE A 438 -25.14 20.21 -11.57
N MET A 439 -23.87 19.95 -11.21
CA MET A 439 -23.43 18.59 -10.87
C MET A 439 -24.16 18.07 -9.63
N GLY A 440 -24.25 18.86 -8.56
CA GLY A 440 -24.97 18.50 -7.35
C GLY A 440 -26.45 18.27 -7.60
N CYS A 441 -27.10 19.17 -8.37
CA CYS A 441 -28.51 19.04 -8.77
C CYS A 441 -28.74 17.78 -9.63
N SER A 442 -27.86 17.47 -10.57
CA SER A 442 -27.96 16.25 -11.38
C SER A 442 -27.87 14.97 -10.54
N LYS A 443 -27.02 14.94 -9.51
CA LYS A 443 -26.96 13.80 -8.58
C LYS A 443 -28.22 13.72 -7.70
N ARG A 444 -28.77 14.86 -7.27
CA ARG A 444 -30.05 14.90 -6.54
C ARG A 444 -31.20 14.35 -7.37
N LEU A 445 -31.29 14.70 -8.63
CA LEU A 445 -32.30 14.18 -9.56
C LEU A 445 -32.19 12.64 -9.71
N ALA A 446 -30.97 12.11 -9.80
CA ALA A 446 -30.73 10.66 -9.83
C ALA A 446 -31.21 9.98 -8.53
N GLU A 447 -30.94 10.58 -7.36
CA GLU A 447 -31.43 10.08 -6.08
C GLU A 447 -32.97 10.03 -6.05
N ILE A 448 -33.63 11.10 -6.52
CA ILE A 448 -35.08 11.18 -6.59
C ILE A 448 -35.64 10.08 -7.49
N TYR A 449 -35.04 9.86 -8.66
CA TYR A 449 -35.45 8.80 -9.59
C TYR A 449 -35.36 7.42 -8.93
N VAL A 450 -34.19 7.06 -8.46
CA VAL A 450 -33.91 5.73 -7.87
C VAL A 450 -34.78 5.49 -6.64
N GLN A 451 -35.00 6.50 -5.81
CA GLN A 451 -35.87 6.41 -4.62
C GLN A 451 -37.34 6.25 -5.01
N SER A 452 -37.85 7.05 -5.96
CA SER A 452 -39.25 6.96 -6.42
C SER A 452 -39.56 5.60 -7.05
N LEU A 453 -38.62 5.05 -7.82
CA LEU A 453 -38.70 3.70 -8.39
C LEU A 453 -38.76 2.63 -7.28
N SER A 454 -37.90 2.74 -6.26
CA SER A 454 -37.93 1.86 -5.10
C SER A 454 -39.26 1.89 -4.35
N VAL A 455 -39.80 3.09 -4.13
CA VAL A 455 -41.11 3.29 -3.49
C VAL A 455 -42.24 2.71 -4.34
N ALA A 456 -42.22 2.91 -5.67
CA ALA A 456 -43.22 2.35 -6.57
C ALA A 456 -43.25 0.81 -6.54
N ILE A 457 -42.08 0.19 -6.53
CA ILE A 457 -41.96 -1.29 -6.40
C ILE A 457 -42.47 -1.75 -5.03
N SER A 458 -42.05 -1.10 -3.94
CA SER A 458 -42.47 -1.48 -2.58
C SER A 458 -43.96 -1.34 -2.32
N LYS A 459 -44.61 -0.38 -3.00
CA LYS A 459 -46.08 -0.18 -2.96
C LYS A 459 -46.85 -1.05 -3.96
N GLY A 460 -46.15 -1.87 -4.76
CA GLY A 460 -46.77 -2.74 -5.77
C GLY A 460 -47.28 -2.03 -7.02
N ALA A 461 -46.94 -0.74 -7.20
CA ALA A 461 -47.29 0.04 -8.40
C ALA A 461 -46.48 -0.36 -9.62
N LEU A 462 -45.29 -0.93 -9.42
CA LEU A 462 -44.44 -1.51 -10.43
C LEU A 462 -44.03 -2.95 -10.03
N ALA A 463 -43.97 -3.82 -11.00
CA ALA A 463 -43.46 -5.18 -10.80
C ALA A 463 -41.93 -5.14 -10.64
N GLY A 464 -41.40 -5.86 -9.66
CA GLY A 464 -39.96 -5.96 -9.43
C GLY A 464 -39.65 -6.32 -7.98
N ASN A 465 -38.42 -6.74 -7.73
CA ASN A 465 -37.92 -7.10 -6.41
C ASN A 465 -36.57 -6.41 -6.09
N THR A 466 -36.08 -5.59 -6.98
CA THR A 466 -34.78 -4.90 -6.85
C THR A 466 -34.80 -3.94 -5.67
N LYS A 467 -33.81 -4.06 -4.78
CA LYS A 467 -33.60 -3.19 -3.65
C LYS A 467 -32.61 -2.09 -4.03
N PHE A 468 -33.11 -0.86 -4.09
CA PHE A 468 -32.33 0.31 -4.44
C PHE A 468 -31.76 0.98 -3.20
N ILE A 469 -30.47 1.21 -3.20
CA ILE A 469 -29.70 1.79 -2.12
C ILE A 469 -28.87 2.93 -2.67
N THR A 470 -28.90 4.07 -2.01
CA THR A 470 -28.08 5.24 -2.38
C THR A 470 -27.08 5.53 -1.26
N THR A 471 -25.84 5.88 -1.59
CA THR A 471 -24.82 6.25 -0.62
C THR A 471 -24.30 7.65 -0.88
N ARG A 472 -24.29 8.51 0.15
CA ARG A 472 -23.75 9.88 0.11
C ARG A 472 -22.49 9.97 0.95
N PHE A 473 -21.43 10.51 0.38
CA PHE A 473 -20.20 10.89 1.07
C PHE A 473 -19.55 12.09 0.40
N GLY A 474 -18.64 12.74 1.11
CA GLY A 474 -17.93 13.93 0.65
C GLY A 474 -16.73 13.63 -0.25
N ASN A 475 -15.68 14.45 -0.13
CA ASN A 475 -14.51 14.26 -0.98
C ASN A 475 -13.70 13.03 -0.55
N VAL A 476 -13.11 12.37 -1.53
CA VAL A 476 -12.17 11.26 -1.29
C VAL A 476 -10.75 11.68 -1.61
N LEU A 477 -9.81 11.28 -0.76
CA LEU A 477 -8.40 11.63 -0.87
C LEU A 477 -7.75 10.97 -2.08
N GLY A 478 -6.93 11.72 -2.80
CA GLY A 478 -6.13 11.16 -3.89
C GLY A 478 -6.89 10.76 -5.15
N SER A 479 -8.21 11.04 -5.25
CA SER A 479 -8.98 10.75 -6.46
C SER A 479 -8.51 11.61 -7.65
N ASN A 480 -8.63 11.07 -8.87
CA ASN A 480 -8.22 11.74 -10.08
C ASN A 480 -8.84 13.15 -10.22
N GLY A 481 -7.98 14.14 -10.51
CA GLY A 481 -8.36 15.55 -10.63
C GLY A 481 -8.76 16.24 -9.33
N SER A 482 -8.55 15.61 -8.16
CA SER A 482 -8.82 16.23 -6.85
C SER A 482 -7.70 17.19 -6.40
N VAL A 483 -7.93 17.85 -5.26
CA VAL A 483 -7.04 18.91 -4.75
C VAL A 483 -5.63 18.42 -4.43
N ILE A 484 -5.47 17.21 -3.87
CA ILE A 484 -4.16 16.67 -3.48
C ILE A 484 -3.24 16.39 -4.68
N PRO A 485 -3.64 15.64 -5.72
CA PRO A 485 -2.85 15.53 -6.94
C PRO A 485 -2.49 16.86 -7.57
N ARG A 486 -3.44 17.82 -7.60
CA ARG A 486 -3.21 19.16 -8.14
C ARG A 486 -2.14 19.91 -7.35
N PHE A 487 -2.20 19.92 -6.02
CA PHE A 487 -1.20 20.56 -5.19
C PHE A 487 0.18 19.92 -5.36
N ARG A 488 0.23 18.59 -5.42
CA ARG A 488 1.48 17.85 -5.68
C ARG A 488 2.12 18.27 -7.01
N ASP A 489 1.33 18.38 -8.07
CA ASP A 489 1.82 18.81 -9.39
C ASP A 489 2.29 20.28 -9.37
N GLN A 490 1.57 21.17 -8.68
CA GLN A 490 1.95 22.56 -8.54
C GLN A 490 3.26 22.71 -7.73
N ILE A 491 3.40 21.99 -6.62
CA ILE A 491 4.63 21.97 -5.82
C ILE A 491 5.80 21.43 -6.65
N ALA A 492 5.61 20.33 -7.37
CA ALA A 492 6.65 19.75 -8.23
C ALA A 492 7.12 20.69 -9.35
N LYS A 493 6.24 21.61 -9.80
CA LYS A 493 6.53 22.63 -10.82
C LYS A 493 7.13 23.92 -10.23
N GLY A 494 7.31 24.02 -8.91
CA GLY A 494 7.83 25.23 -8.25
C GLY A 494 6.75 26.26 -7.89
N GLY A 495 5.47 25.88 -7.87
CA GLY A 495 4.35 26.72 -7.48
C GLY A 495 3.81 27.68 -8.56
N PRO A 496 2.94 28.64 -8.20
CA PRO A 496 2.29 28.75 -6.90
C PRO A 496 1.24 27.65 -6.66
N VAL A 497 0.96 27.35 -5.38
CA VAL A 497 -0.17 26.49 -5.01
C VAL A 497 -1.44 27.34 -4.98
N THR A 498 -2.48 26.92 -5.73
CA THR A 498 -3.71 27.71 -5.88
C THR A 498 -4.83 27.18 -4.99
N VAL A 499 -5.33 28.01 -4.08
CA VAL A 499 -6.47 27.75 -3.20
C VAL A 499 -7.60 28.71 -3.55
N THR A 500 -8.85 28.24 -3.57
CA THR A 500 -9.97 29.09 -4.02
C THR A 500 -10.40 30.11 -2.97
N HIS A 501 -10.29 29.80 -1.67
CA HIS A 501 -10.58 30.75 -0.59
C HIS A 501 -9.83 30.36 0.68
N PRO A 502 -9.34 31.31 1.50
CA PRO A 502 -8.59 31.01 2.73
C PRO A 502 -9.38 30.19 3.76
N ASP A 503 -10.69 30.39 3.83
CA ASP A 503 -11.57 29.72 4.80
C ASP A 503 -12.33 28.52 4.22
N ILE A 504 -12.01 28.09 3.01
CA ILE A 504 -12.69 26.94 2.40
C ILE A 504 -12.36 25.66 3.17
N ILE A 505 -13.41 24.94 3.55
CA ILE A 505 -13.29 23.65 4.23
C ILE A 505 -13.88 22.53 3.40
N ARG A 506 -13.34 21.33 3.55
CA ARG A 506 -13.86 20.10 2.94
C ARG A 506 -13.73 18.95 3.91
N TYR A 507 -14.68 18.03 3.82
CA TYR A 507 -14.58 16.75 4.48
C TYR A 507 -13.85 15.77 3.58
N PHE A 508 -12.99 14.95 4.16
CA PHE A 508 -12.22 13.96 3.42
C PHE A 508 -12.35 12.57 4.02
N MET A 509 -12.35 11.59 3.14
CA MET A 509 -12.35 10.17 3.44
C MET A 509 -11.31 9.50 2.54
N THR A 510 -10.71 8.39 2.94
CA THR A 510 -9.88 7.62 2.03
C THR A 510 -10.76 6.84 1.05
N ILE A 511 -10.24 6.56 -0.17
CA ILE A 511 -11.00 5.79 -1.16
C ILE A 511 -11.33 4.39 -0.64
N PRO A 512 -10.39 3.61 -0.03
CA PRO A 512 -10.72 2.31 0.54
C PRO A 512 -11.80 2.37 1.62
N GLU A 513 -11.75 3.39 2.49
CA GLU A 513 -12.75 3.61 3.53
C GLU A 513 -14.15 3.85 2.95
N ALA A 514 -14.27 4.76 1.97
CA ALA A 514 -15.53 5.04 1.30
C ALA A 514 -16.11 3.77 0.65
N CYS A 515 -15.28 2.97 -0.01
CA CYS A 515 -15.72 1.75 -0.67
C CYS A 515 -16.13 0.65 0.34
N ARG A 516 -15.43 0.52 1.48
CA ARG A 516 -15.85 -0.38 2.57
C ARG A 516 -17.24 -0.03 3.07
N LEU A 517 -17.52 1.26 3.32
CA LEU A 517 -18.83 1.73 3.76
C LEU A 517 -19.91 1.55 2.67
N VAL A 518 -19.57 1.66 1.39
CA VAL A 518 -20.49 1.36 0.28
C VAL A 518 -20.88 -0.12 0.28
N LEU A 519 -19.94 -1.03 0.48
CA LEU A 519 -20.22 -2.46 0.59
C LEU A 519 -21.09 -2.78 1.81
N GLU A 520 -20.79 -2.17 2.96
CA GLU A 520 -21.57 -2.31 4.19
C GLU A 520 -22.99 -1.80 4.01
N ALA A 521 -23.18 -0.59 3.46
CA ALA A 521 -24.49 -0.01 3.15
C ALA A 521 -25.27 -0.90 2.16
N GLY A 522 -24.59 -1.45 1.14
CA GLY A 522 -25.17 -2.41 0.21
C GLY A 522 -25.68 -3.66 0.90
N THR A 523 -25.01 -4.11 1.95
CA THR A 523 -25.40 -5.29 2.74
C THR A 523 -26.60 -4.98 3.63
N MET A 524 -26.55 -3.89 4.41
CA MET A 524 -27.60 -3.50 5.35
C MET A 524 -28.89 -3.04 4.68
N GLY A 525 -28.80 -2.45 3.48
CA GLY A 525 -29.93 -1.79 2.81
C GLY A 525 -31.06 -2.76 2.49
N LYS A 526 -32.29 -2.33 2.80
CA LYS A 526 -33.55 -3.05 2.57
C LYS A 526 -34.32 -2.54 1.34
N GLY A 527 -33.90 -1.38 0.81
CA GLY A 527 -34.44 -0.70 -0.37
C GLY A 527 -35.11 0.64 -0.06
N GLY A 528 -34.75 1.67 -0.80
CA GLY A 528 -35.24 3.05 -0.66
C GLY A 528 -34.42 3.95 0.26
N GLU A 529 -33.38 3.41 0.93
CA GLU A 529 -32.56 4.20 1.84
C GLU A 529 -31.52 5.05 1.08
N ILE A 530 -31.26 6.22 1.65
CA ILE A 530 -30.11 7.05 1.34
C ILE A 530 -29.19 7.02 2.55
N PHE A 531 -28.10 6.29 2.47
CA PHE A 531 -27.09 6.20 3.51
C PHE A 531 -26.11 7.36 3.44
N ILE A 532 -25.82 7.96 4.57
CA ILE A 532 -24.87 9.05 4.75
C ILE A 532 -23.73 8.57 5.60
N PHE A 533 -22.51 8.79 5.12
CA PHE A 533 -21.31 8.37 5.84
C PHE A 533 -20.77 9.50 6.70
N ASP A 534 -20.34 9.15 7.92
CA ASP A 534 -19.63 10.07 8.80
C ASP A 534 -18.29 10.45 8.18
N MET A 535 -18.15 11.72 7.83
CA MET A 535 -16.95 12.26 7.17
C MET A 535 -15.88 12.72 8.17
N GLY A 536 -16.09 12.60 9.48
CA GLY A 536 -15.19 13.07 10.53
C GLY A 536 -14.99 14.58 10.52
N GLU A 537 -13.79 15.03 10.91
CA GLU A 537 -13.49 16.45 11.06
C GLU A 537 -13.27 17.16 9.71
N PRO A 538 -13.74 18.40 9.59
CA PRO A 538 -13.52 19.22 8.40
C PRO A 538 -12.06 19.69 8.32
N VAL A 539 -11.52 19.77 7.12
CA VAL A 539 -10.14 20.18 6.83
C VAL A 539 -10.13 21.50 6.07
N LYS A 540 -9.40 22.51 6.57
CA LYS A 540 -9.12 23.75 5.82
C LYS A 540 -8.17 23.45 4.67
N ILE A 541 -8.57 23.81 3.44
CA ILE A 541 -7.76 23.56 2.25
C ILE A 541 -6.46 24.37 2.23
N ALA A 542 -6.47 25.56 2.84
CA ALA A 542 -5.26 26.36 3.00
C ALA A 542 -4.22 25.68 3.92
N ASP A 543 -4.67 25.06 5.01
CA ASP A 543 -3.78 24.31 5.93
C ASP A 543 -3.26 23.02 5.27
N LEU A 544 -4.11 22.37 4.49
CA LEU A 544 -3.69 21.21 3.67
C LEU A 544 -2.58 21.62 2.68
N ALA A 545 -2.71 22.76 2.00
CA ALA A 545 -1.72 23.28 1.08
C ALA A 545 -0.39 23.55 1.78
N LYS A 546 -0.41 24.24 2.94
CA LYS A 546 0.77 24.52 3.77
C LYS A 546 1.49 23.23 4.14
N ARG A 547 0.79 22.27 4.72
CA ARG A 547 1.36 20.97 5.12
C ARG A 547 1.97 20.21 3.93
N MET A 548 1.36 20.25 2.76
CA MET A 548 1.90 19.58 1.57
C MET A 548 3.20 20.23 1.07
N ILE A 549 3.33 21.55 1.15
CA ILE A 549 4.55 22.28 0.83
C ILE A 549 5.66 21.87 1.82
N GLU A 550 5.37 21.91 3.13
CA GLU A 550 6.30 21.58 4.21
C GLU A 550 6.76 20.11 4.14
N LEU A 551 5.85 19.16 3.91
CA LEU A 551 6.19 17.74 3.69
C LEU A 551 7.09 17.51 2.47
N SER A 552 7.06 18.42 1.50
CA SER A 552 7.97 18.38 0.35
C SER A 552 9.36 18.97 0.65
N GLY A 553 9.60 19.42 1.90
CA GLY A 553 10.85 20.04 2.34
C GLY A 553 11.03 21.48 1.87
N LEU A 554 9.91 22.15 1.53
CA LEU A 554 9.88 23.54 1.03
C LEU A 554 9.19 24.45 2.03
N GLN A 555 9.53 25.74 2.04
CA GLN A 555 8.96 26.74 2.93
C GLN A 555 7.85 27.54 2.25
N VAL A 556 6.72 27.68 2.94
CA VAL A 556 5.57 28.50 2.48
C VAL A 556 6.02 29.96 2.38
N ASP A 557 5.57 30.64 1.32
CA ASP A 557 5.82 32.05 0.98
C ASP A 557 7.31 32.40 0.73
N LYS A 558 8.22 31.44 0.87
CA LYS A 558 9.63 31.61 0.53
C LYS A 558 10.02 30.82 -0.72
N ASP A 559 9.71 29.53 -0.74
CA ASP A 559 9.98 28.65 -1.88
C ASP A 559 8.75 28.48 -2.75
N ILE A 560 7.55 28.38 -2.13
CA ILE A 560 6.26 28.21 -2.79
C ILE A 560 5.22 29.17 -2.20
N GLU A 561 4.65 30.03 -3.04
CA GLU A 561 3.54 30.93 -2.68
C GLU A 561 2.19 30.17 -2.69
N ILE A 562 1.30 30.49 -1.74
CA ILE A 562 -0.12 30.09 -1.78
C ILE A 562 -0.94 31.24 -2.35
N LYS A 563 -1.49 31.06 -3.56
CA LYS A 563 -2.29 32.07 -4.23
C LYS A 563 -3.78 31.80 -4.10
N TYR A 564 -4.54 32.79 -3.65
CA TYR A 564 -6.01 32.70 -3.55
C TYR A 564 -6.65 33.19 -4.86
N THR A 565 -7.51 32.34 -5.48
CA THR A 565 -8.08 32.58 -6.82
C THR A 565 -9.53 33.04 -6.83
N GLY A 566 -10.19 33.04 -5.69
CA GLY A 566 -11.65 33.21 -5.59
C GLY A 566 -12.42 31.90 -5.78
N LEU A 567 -13.64 31.84 -5.24
CA LEU A 567 -14.53 30.68 -5.40
C LEU A 567 -14.91 30.49 -6.87
N ARG A 568 -14.89 29.24 -7.33
CA ARG A 568 -15.29 28.87 -8.70
C ARG A 568 -16.80 28.85 -8.85
N PRO A 569 -17.34 28.90 -10.09
CA PRO A 569 -18.77 28.72 -10.34
C PRO A 569 -19.30 27.45 -9.67
N GLY A 570 -20.39 27.57 -8.92
CA GLY A 570 -21.03 26.48 -8.21
C GLY A 570 -20.34 25.99 -6.94
N GLU A 571 -19.20 26.56 -6.54
CA GLU A 571 -18.42 26.11 -5.39
C GLU A 571 -18.96 26.70 -4.09
N LYS A 572 -19.26 25.82 -3.10
CA LYS A 572 -19.62 26.18 -1.72
C LYS A 572 -18.37 26.50 -0.91
N LEU A 573 -18.45 27.46 0.00
CA LEU A 573 -17.43 27.70 1.01
C LEU A 573 -17.37 26.53 2.02
N TYR A 574 -18.54 26.06 2.43
CA TYR A 574 -18.73 24.93 3.36
C TYR A 574 -19.65 23.90 2.70
N GLU A 575 -19.26 22.62 2.73
CA GLU A 575 -20.10 21.53 2.26
C GLU A 575 -20.99 21.01 3.39
N GLU A 576 -22.23 20.63 3.05
CA GLU A 576 -23.21 20.11 3.97
C GLU A 576 -23.37 18.59 3.75
N LEU A 577 -23.28 17.80 4.79
CA LEU A 577 -23.55 16.36 4.71
C LEU A 577 -25.06 16.05 4.72
N LEU A 578 -25.84 16.94 5.32
CA LEU A 578 -27.29 16.83 5.51
C LEU A 578 -27.99 18.13 5.11
N SER A 579 -29.21 18.03 4.59
CA SER A 579 -30.12 19.17 4.49
C SER A 579 -30.69 19.49 5.88
N ASN A 580 -30.93 20.78 6.18
CA ASN A 580 -31.60 21.22 7.43
C ASN A 580 -33.00 20.61 7.61
N LYS A 581 -33.59 20.04 6.54
CA LYS A 581 -34.91 19.36 6.53
C LYS A 581 -34.83 17.84 6.64
N GLU A 582 -33.63 17.27 6.56
CA GLU A 582 -33.39 15.83 6.63
C GLU A 582 -33.13 15.41 8.08
N ASN A 583 -34.06 14.65 8.67
CA ASN A 583 -33.76 13.91 9.90
C ASN A 583 -33.00 12.64 9.56
N THR A 584 -32.09 12.22 10.40
CA THR A 584 -31.35 10.96 10.25
C THR A 584 -31.83 9.91 11.23
N LYS A 585 -31.79 8.65 10.81
CA LYS A 585 -31.95 7.48 11.66
C LYS A 585 -30.62 6.79 11.81
N GLU A 586 -30.33 6.28 12.99
CA GLU A 586 -29.17 5.47 13.28
C GLU A 586 -29.25 4.09 12.58
N THR A 587 -28.09 3.52 12.29
CA THR A 587 -27.97 2.16 11.77
C THR A 587 -27.13 1.31 12.75
N PRO A 588 -27.06 0.00 12.58
CA PRO A 588 -26.14 -0.84 13.37
C PRO A 588 -24.66 -0.44 13.22
N HIS A 589 -24.30 0.26 12.16
CA HIS A 589 -22.92 0.72 11.92
C HIS A 589 -22.79 2.20 12.33
N GLU A 590 -21.94 2.50 13.32
CA GLU A 590 -21.79 3.83 13.93
C GLU A 590 -21.42 4.95 12.93
N LYS A 591 -20.72 4.62 11.83
CA LYS A 591 -20.30 5.56 10.78
C LYS A 591 -21.31 5.72 9.63
N ILE A 592 -22.46 5.05 9.70
CA ILE A 592 -23.49 5.09 8.66
C ILE A 592 -24.82 5.52 9.28
N ARG A 593 -25.48 6.49 8.67
CA ARG A 593 -26.83 6.95 9.03
C ARG A 593 -27.76 6.89 7.82
N VAL A 594 -29.05 6.81 8.02
CA VAL A 594 -30.07 6.88 6.96
C VAL A 594 -30.71 8.25 6.96
N ALA A 595 -30.73 8.93 5.80
CA ALA A 595 -31.46 10.18 5.63
C ALA A 595 -32.96 9.91 5.50
N ALA A 596 -33.78 10.71 6.20
CA ALA A 596 -35.22 10.77 5.95
C ALA A 596 -35.46 11.87 4.92
N VAL A 597 -35.68 11.51 3.67
CA VAL A 597 -35.89 12.43 2.54
C VAL A 597 -37.33 12.41 2.09
N ARG A 598 -37.76 13.48 1.42
CA ARG A 598 -39.11 13.58 0.83
C ARG A 598 -39.31 12.51 -0.23
N GLU A 599 -40.44 11.80 -0.19
CA GLU A 599 -40.88 10.91 -1.25
C GLU A 599 -41.51 11.67 -2.41
N TYR A 600 -41.26 11.18 -3.63
CA TYR A 600 -41.82 11.70 -4.88
C TYR A 600 -42.65 10.60 -5.55
N ALA A 601 -43.75 10.98 -6.21
CA ALA A 601 -44.52 10.04 -7.02
C ALA A 601 -43.74 9.64 -8.25
N TYR A 602 -43.56 8.35 -8.48
CA TYR A 602 -42.72 7.84 -9.60
C TYR A 602 -43.15 8.39 -10.97
N LYS A 603 -44.47 8.49 -11.21
CA LYS A 603 -44.99 9.00 -12.47
C LYS A 603 -44.55 10.45 -12.75
N ASP A 604 -44.62 11.31 -11.75
CA ASP A 604 -44.22 12.71 -11.91
C ASP A 604 -42.71 12.80 -12.14
N VAL A 605 -41.92 11.95 -11.46
CA VAL A 605 -40.46 11.89 -11.63
C VAL A 605 -40.10 11.49 -13.06
N VAL A 606 -40.74 10.46 -13.60
CA VAL A 606 -40.49 10.01 -14.99
C VAL A 606 -40.80 11.13 -15.99
N GLU A 607 -41.93 11.82 -15.86
CA GLU A 607 -42.31 12.94 -16.76
C GLU A 607 -41.23 14.04 -16.76
N HIS A 608 -40.72 14.42 -15.60
CA HIS A 608 -39.65 15.42 -15.47
C HIS A 608 -38.31 14.94 -16.03
N ILE A 609 -37.93 13.68 -15.77
CA ILE A 609 -36.67 13.11 -16.27
C ILE A 609 -36.69 12.97 -17.80
N ASP A 610 -37.81 12.55 -18.38
CA ASP A 610 -37.97 12.45 -19.84
C ASP A 610 -37.86 13.83 -20.51
N LEU A 611 -38.49 14.85 -19.90
CA LEU A 611 -38.36 16.23 -20.39
C LEU A 611 -36.91 16.73 -20.31
N LEU A 612 -36.21 16.45 -19.19
CA LEU A 612 -34.81 16.81 -19.04
C LEU A 612 -33.91 16.06 -20.05
N ALA A 613 -34.20 14.79 -20.34
CA ALA A 613 -33.50 14.00 -21.33
C ALA A 613 -33.68 14.61 -22.74
N GLU A 614 -34.89 14.96 -23.12
CA GLU A 614 -35.20 15.62 -24.39
C GLU A 614 -34.48 16.97 -24.51
N LEU A 615 -34.62 17.85 -23.50
CA LEU A 615 -33.98 19.17 -23.49
C LEU A 615 -32.45 19.06 -23.56
N SER A 616 -31.88 18.08 -22.90
CA SER A 616 -30.43 17.84 -22.92
C SER A 616 -29.92 17.31 -24.26
N LEU A 617 -30.73 16.48 -24.95
CA LEU A 617 -30.42 15.94 -26.28
C LEU A 617 -30.35 17.06 -27.33
N HIS A 618 -31.26 18.01 -27.27
CA HIS A 618 -31.32 19.15 -28.16
C HIS A 618 -30.52 20.38 -27.72
N VAL A 619 -29.73 20.23 -26.64
CA VAL A 619 -28.85 21.28 -26.06
C VAL A 619 -29.62 22.56 -25.68
N HIS A 620 -30.86 22.40 -25.20
CA HIS A 620 -31.69 23.50 -24.72
C HIS A 620 -31.34 23.86 -23.27
N ILE A 621 -30.17 24.49 -23.04
CA ILE A 621 -29.55 24.70 -21.75
C ILE A 621 -30.46 25.46 -20.77
N LEU A 622 -30.97 26.65 -21.13
CA LEU A 622 -31.74 27.49 -20.22
C LEU A 622 -33.07 26.86 -19.80
N PRO A 623 -33.89 26.31 -20.75
CA PRO A 623 -35.09 25.56 -20.40
C PRO A 623 -34.81 24.38 -19.50
N MET A 624 -33.75 23.62 -19.79
CA MET A 624 -33.34 22.46 -18.99
C MET A 624 -32.96 22.85 -17.55
N VAL A 625 -32.14 23.90 -17.35
CA VAL A 625 -31.77 24.35 -15.99
C VAL A 625 -32.99 24.95 -15.27
N LYS A 626 -33.90 25.60 -15.93
CA LYS A 626 -35.16 26.06 -15.37
C LYS A 626 -35.99 24.87 -14.86
N GLU A 627 -36.10 23.81 -15.65
CA GLU A 627 -36.76 22.57 -15.27
C GLU A 627 -36.10 21.89 -14.05
N MET A 628 -34.75 21.81 -14.05
CA MET A 628 -34.01 21.30 -12.89
C MET A 628 -34.33 22.07 -11.60
N LYS A 629 -34.44 23.41 -11.65
CA LYS A 629 -34.77 24.26 -10.51
C LYS A 629 -36.25 24.13 -10.08
N SER A 630 -37.16 23.96 -11.05
CA SER A 630 -38.59 23.73 -10.78
C SER A 630 -38.79 22.43 -10.02
N PHE A 631 -38.11 21.36 -10.44
CA PHE A 631 -38.27 20.03 -9.83
C PHE A 631 -37.46 19.83 -8.55
N VAL A 632 -36.33 20.55 -8.41
CA VAL A 632 -35.47 20.56 -7.21
C VAL A 632 -35.44 21.98 -6.62
N PRO A 633 -36.47 22.39 -5.82
CA PRO A 633 -36.59 23.77 -5.33
C PRO A 633 -35.43 24.22 -4.42
N GLU A 634 -34.74 23.27 -3.79
CA GLU A 634 -33.54 23.52 -3.00
C GLU A 634 -32.30 23.87 -3.84
N PHE A 635 -32.35 23.70 -5.16
CA PHE A 635 -31.24 24.06 -6.05
C PHE A 635 -31.17 25.59 -6.25
N LYS A 636 -30.17 26.21 -5.61
CA LYS A 636 -29.85 27.64 -5.74
C LYS A 636 -28.42 27.81 -6.21
N SER A 637 -28.26 28.34 -7.43
CA SER A 637 -26.94 28.50 -8.04
C SER A 637 -26.07 29.50 -7.28
N GLN A 638 -24.79 29.18 -7.06
CA GLN A 638 -23.83 30.10 -6.47
C GLN A 638 -22.70 30.40 -7.44
N ASN A 639 -22.33 31.67 -7.59
CA ASN A 639 -21.26 32.13 -8.49
C ASN A 639 -21.39 31.59 -9.92
N SER A 640 -22.61 31.31 -10.40
CA SER A 640 -22.91 30.66 -11.67
C SER A 640 -23.70 31.58 -12.60
N GLN A 641 -23.55 31.41 -13.91
CA GLN A 641 -24.39 32.07 -14.90
C GLN A 641 -25.89 31.79 -14.73
N PHE A 642 -26.22 30.69 -14.02
CA PHE A 642 -27.59 30.25 -13.77
C PHE A 642 -28.24 30.87 -12.53
N THR A 643 -27.51 31.72 -11.77
CA THR A 643 -28.05 32.45 -10.62
C THR A 643 -29.25 33.32 -10.97
N ARG A 644 -29.27 33.87 -12.22
CA ARG A 644 -30.40 34.66 -12.74
C ARG A 644 -31.73 33.89 -12.88
N LEU A 645 -31.67 32.55 -12.81
CA LEU A 645 -32.86 31.69 -12.82
C LEU A 645 -33.35 31.35 -11.41
N ASP A 646 -32.70 31.83 -10.36
CA ASP A 646 -33.14 31.64 -8.99
C ASP A 646 -34.31 32.58 -8.69
N GLY A 647 -35.47 32.05 -8.28
CA GLY A 647 -36.69 32.84 -7.97
C GLY A 647 -37.55 33.22 -9.17
N VAL A 648 -37.28 32.75 -10.36
CA VAL A 648 -38.19 32.81 -11.50
C VAL A 648 -39.08 31.56 -11.45
N ASN A 649 -40.22 31.67 -10.73
CA ASN A 649 -41.30 30.70 -10.80
C ASN A 649 -42.11 30.87 -12.07
#